data_785eab5d0ddeee98d4cc7621592eb71c
#
_entry.id   785eab5d0ddeee98d4cc7621592eb71c
#
_cell.length_a   1.000
_cell.length_b   1.000
_cell.length_c   1.000
_cell.angle_alpha   90.00
_cell.angle_beta   90.00
_cell.angle_gamma   90.00
#
_symmetry.space_group_name_H-M   'P 1'
#
loop_
_entity.id
_entity.type
_entity.pdbx_description
1 polymer ?
#
loop_
_entity_poly.entity_id
_entity_poly.type
_entity_poly.pdbx_seq_one_letter_code
_entity_poly.pdbx_strand_id
1 'polypeptide(L)'
;MVRSFWFVALAPWVAQAQVRDTITRIGQVEVRAKTPDAVVHARSATLTTSIGRGELKKAACCNLSESFETNPSIDAVFTDAITGTRQIQLLGLDGKYAQIQIEMTPLVRGLLANSGLQFVPGSWVEGIQLTKGIGAVTNGFESITGQVNVELIKPDEGISPEQPRIAKANAYLSNAGRMEVNGEFAQRLSDKWTVGTLLHANQTRWFRDMNQDGFADNPLGGQLNGMIRARYWGQNGWEGIFTLHGLQDQRDGGQLGEDRPALPWTSSVLQKRSAFTSKTGWVNPDDPDMSVGIIVHGYQQSLNAQLGPLALASSQDLEGSQRGGLAQVLVREGGMGWYQTSGLSWSLDRYAMDWHHPGMAHDDAWTESAPGAFSEWTIEPSTKVTLVLGSRLDWHSVAGLQLSPRAHLRYAPSSKLTFRGGLGRGFRMAMPAVESLGRFASVRSVNHAVAPWGDAQNVEMGWTYSASAVWNYVANYYPGSVVVDVQASNLSKALLLDFYQSGDEVMLYSSAMQSRSASLQWEHQFSKNWKGRAAYRLQDVRGRYLGVWDHVPYVAPRRIMLHAEYQFRNKWFANATWQHYAGMPLPPGPAEVLRETSPAFALLHGQIRRVTKWGDAYFGVENALNVRQMIPVLGVVDHLDNHRFIGADEYAFQASFDATRVWGPIFGRMFYLGINLALIGSDE
;
A
#
# COMPACT_ATOMS: atom_id res chain seq x y z
N MET A 1 56.27 16.43 -14.92
CA MET A 1 56.35 16.22 -13.46
C MET A 1 55.14 15.42 -13.02
N VAL A 2 55.39 14.14 -12.80
CA VAL A 2 54.39 13.14 -12.40
C VAL A 2 54.39 13.09 -10.88
N ARG A 3 53.28 13.27 -10.21
CA ARG A 3 53.12 12.96 -8.76
C ARG A 3 52.26 11.75 -8.59
N SER A 4 52.90 10.67 -8.17
CA SER A 4 52.34 9.38 -7.82
C SER A 4 51.56 9.48 -6.49
N PHE A 5 50.37 8.96 -6.44
CA PHE A 5 49.62 8.69 -5.20
C PHE A 5 49.96 7.29 -4.71
N TRP A 6 50.43 7.18 -3.48
CA TRP A 6 50.72 5.93 -2.79
C TRP A 6 49.43 5.30 -2.23
N PHE A 7 49.12 4.09 -2.65
CA PHE A 7 48.16 3.21 -1.95
C PHE A 7 48.93 2.46 -0.85
N VAL A 8 48.49 2.63 0.39
CA VAL A 8 48.94 1.81 1.51
C VAL A 8 48.17 0.49 1.49
N ALA A 9 48.84 -0.58 1.14
CA ALA A 9 48.34 -1.93 1.22
C ALA A 9 48.42 -2.42 2.68
N LEU A 10 47.29 -2.60 3.34
CA LEU A 10 47.16 -3.37 4.57
C LEU A 10 46.89 -4.83 4.19
N ALA A 11 47.91 -5.67 4.33
CA ALA A 11 47.80 -7.09 4.17
C ALA A 11 47.08 -7.74 5.38
N PRO A 12 46.11 -8.64 5.17
CA PRO A 12 45.50 -9.39 6.26
C PRO A 12 46.28 -10.63 6.60
N TRP A 13 46.52 -10.84 7.88
CA TRP A 13 46.93 -12.12 8.41
C TRP A 13 45.76 -13.11 8.35
N VAL A 14 45.89 -14.14 7.53
CA VAL A 14 44.94 -15.22 7.39
C VAL A 14 45.28 -16.30 8.42
N ALA A 15 44.44 -16.41 9.44
CA ALA A 15 44.40 -17.66 10.24
C ALA A 15 43.41 -18.61 9.57
N GLN A 16 43.93 -19.69 9.00
CA GLN A 16 43.14 -20.80 8.47
C GLN A 16 42.46 -21.54 9.62
N ALA A 17 41.14 -21.45 9.71
CA ALA A 17 40.30 -22.43 10.37
C ALA A 17 39.37 -23.04 9.31
N GLN A 18 39.73 -24.23 8.82
CA GLN A 18 38.85 -25.04 8.00
C GLN A 18 37.71 -25.59 8.89
N VAL A 19 36.55 -24.96 8.77
CA VAL A 19 35.26 -25.61 9.04
C VAL A 19 34.55 -25.70 7.70
N ARG A 20 34.54 -26.89 7.12
CA ARG A 20 33.68 -27.23 6.00
C ARG A 20 32.23 -27.28 6.51
N ASP A 21 31.59 -26.16 6.57
CA ASP A 21 30.14 -26.12 6.55
C ASP A 21 29.70 -26.03 5.09
N THR A 22 29.11 -27.11 4.62
CA THR A 22 28.50 -27.20 3.30
C THR A 22 27.23 -26.37 3.33
N ILE A 23 27.38 -25.05 3.31
CA ILE A 23 26.25 -24.14 3.03
C ILE A 23 26.04 -24.28 1.52
N THR A 24 25.09 -25.11 1.15
CA THR A 24 24.52 -25.08 -0.20
C THR A 24 23.92 -23.69 -0.40
N ARG A 25 24.65 -22.77 -1.04
CA ARG A 25 24.12 -21.47 -1.50
C ARG A 25 23.18 -21.78 -2.64
N ILE A 26 21.94 -21.95 -2.30
CA ILE A 26 20.85 -22.01 -3.26
C ILE A 26 20.67 -20.56 -3.72
N GLY A 27 21.07 -20.25 -4.97
CA GLY A 27 20.72 -19.00 -5.65
C GLY A 27 19.21 -18.84 -5.57
N GLN A 28 18.72 -17.63 -5.29
CA GLN A 28 17.31 -17.32 -4.95
C GLN A 28 16.34 -18.51 -5.16
N VAL A 29 16.52 -19.57 -4.40
CA VAL A 29 15.46 -20.52 -4.16
C VAL A 29 14.46 -19.71 -3.37
N GLU A 30 13.32 -19.43 -3.97
CA GLU A 30 12.13 -19.23 -3.18
C GLU A 30 12.04 -20.40 -2.23
N VAL A 31 12.58 -20.24 -1.03
CA VAL A 31 12.30 -21.20 0.04
C VAL A 31 10.81 -20.99 0.28
N ARG A 32 10.01 -21.88 -0.31
CA ARG A 32 8.59 -22.04 -0.02
C ARG A 32 8.44 -22.64 1.38
N ALA A 33 9.05 -22.02 2.37
CA ALA A 33 8.59 -22.18 3.72
C ALA A 33 7.19 -21.58 3.73
N LYS A 34 6.18 -22.34 4.11
CA LYS A 34 4.87 -21.82 4.51
C LYS A 34 5.19 -20.64 5.42
N THR A 35 5.06 -19.42 4.90
CA THR A 35 5.46 -18.21 5.63
C THR A 35 4.45 -18.05 6.74
N PRO A 36 4.77 -18.45 7.98
CA PRO A 36 3.83 -18.29 9.06
C PRO A 36 3.82 -16.82 9.41
N ASP A 37 2.66 -16.21 9.50
CA ASP A 37 2.41 -14.90 10.11
C ASP A 37 3.34 -13.74 9.66
N ALA A 38 3.26 -12.56 10.28
CA ALA A 38 4.18 -11.46 10.01
C ALA A 38 5.58 -11.74 10.58
N VAL A 39 6.59 -11.83 9.73
CA VAL A 39 7.99 -12.13 10.12
C VAL A 39 8.92 -11.00 9.73
N VAL A 40 9.70 -10.49 10.70
CA VAL A 40 10.79 -9.56 10.43
C VAL A 40 11.99 -10.34 9.89
N HIS A 41 12.47 -9.98 8.70
CA HIS A 41 13.61 -10.65 8.07
C HIS A 41 14.90 -10.47 8.88
N ALA A 42 15.40 -11.54 9.50
CA ALA A 42 16.55 -11.48 10.40
C ALA A 42 17.85 -11.07 9.70
N ARG A 43 18.05 -11.45 8.44
CA ARG A 43 19.28 -11.19 7.67
C ARG A 43 19.22 -9.91 6.81
N SER A 44 18.04 -9.34 6.57
CA SER A 44 17.94 -8.09 5.80
C SER A 44 18.56 -6.91 6.55
N ALA A 45 19.30 -6.06 5.86
CA ALA A 45 19.81 -4.80 6.40
C ALA A 45 18.68 -3.76 6.57
N THR A 46 17.60 -3.87 5.79
CA THR A 46 16.39 -3.08 5.94
C THR A 46 15.44 -3.70 6.97
N LEU A 47 14.64 -2.86 7.65
CA LEU A 47 13.55 -3.35 8.50
C LEU A 47 12.38 -3.79 7.60
N THR A 48 12.50 -4.98 7.05
CA THR A 48 11.46 -5.58 6.21
C THR A 48 10.67 -6.61 6.98
N THR A 49 9.35 -6.48 6.97
CA THR A 49 8.39 -7.42 7.51
C THR A 49 7.68 -8.12 6.37
N SER A 50 7.71 -9.45 6.31
CA SER A 50 6.85 -10.24 5.43
C SER A 50 5.54 -10.55 6.13
N ILE A 51 4.44 -10.27 5.47
CA ILE A 51 3.08 -10.60 5.86
C ILE A 51 2.63 -11.72 4.94
N GLY A 52 2.54 -12.95 5.45
CA GLY A 52 2.14 -14.11 4.65
C GLY A 52 0.62 -14.34 4.66
N ARG A 53 0.17 -15.32 3.88
CA ARG A 53 -1.26 -15.72 3.80
C ARG A 53 -1.90 -16.00 5.16
N GLY A 54 -1.15 -16.53 6.12
CA GLY A 54 -1.66 -16.80 7.47
C GLY A 54 -2.14 -15.52 8.16
N GLU A 55 -1.36 -14.44 8.07
CA GLU A 55 -1.74 -13.14 8.63
C GLU A 55 -2.90 -12.50 7.85
N LEU A 56 -2.86 -12.56 6.51
CA LEU A 56 -3.89 -12.01 5.64
C LEU A 56 -5.27 -12.67 5.86
N LYS A 57 -5.31 -13.93 6.25
CA LYS A 57 -6.55 -14.66 6.57
C LYS A 57 -7.16 -14.31 7.94
N LYS A 58 -6.53 -13.46 8.75
CA LYS A 58 -7.02 -13.06 10.09
C LYS A 58 -8.06 -11.94 10.03
N ALA A 59 -8.16 -11.24 8.92
CA ALA A 59 -9.20 -10.26 8.63
C ALA A 59 -9.87 -10.63 7.30
N ALA A 60 -11.05 -10.09 7.04
CA ALA A 60 -11.69 -10.20 5.73
C ALA A 60 -10.97 -9.26 4.75
N CYS A 61 -9.81 -9.67 4.27
CA CYS A 61 -9.05 -8.89 3.31
C CYS A 61 -9.67 -9.03 1.92
N CYS A 62 -10.65 -8.21 1.60
CA CYS A 62 -11.26 -8.19 0.28
C CYS A 62 -10.31 -7.57 -0.77
N ASN A 63 -9.49 -6.63 -0.36
CA ASN A 63 -8.47 -5.98 -1.21
C ASN A 63 -7.22 -5.59 -0.40
N LEU A 64 -6.19 -5.10 -1.10
CA LEU A 64 -4.93 -4.78 -0.47
C LEU A 64 -5.04 -3.65 0.57
N SER A 65 -5.94 -2.67 0.42
CA SER A 65 -6.09 -1.59 1.41
C SER A 65 -6.59 -2.12 2.76
N GLU A 66 -7.46 -3.11 2.75
CA GLU A 66 -8.00 -3.77 3.95
C GLU A 66 -7.00 -4.75 4.58
N SER A 67 -6.06 -5.27 3.79
CA SER A 67 -5.02 -6.19 4.26
C SER A 67 -4.10 -5.60 5.33
N PHE A 68 -4.07 -4.29 5.47
CA PHE A 68 -3.24 -3.58 6.43
C PHE A 68 -3.94 -3.25 7.76
N GLU A 69 -5.23 -3.51 7.91
CA GLU A 69 -5.99 -3.17 9.13
C GLU A 69 -5.42 -3.83 10.39
N THR A 70 -4.86 -5.03 10.28
CA THR A 70 -4.20 -5.73 11.41
C THR A 70 -2.71 -5.36 11.56
N ASN A 71 -2.16 -4.46 10.73
CA ASN A 71 -0.77 -4.05 10.80
C ASN A 71 -0.60 -2.80 11.67
N PRO A 72 0.28 -2.81 12.69
CA PRO A 72 0.46 -1.65 13.57
C PRO A 72 1.17 -0.46 12.92
N SER A 73 1.83 -0.65 11.77
CA SER A 73 2.66 0.37 11.12
C SER A 73 1.95 1.13 10.01
N ILE A 74 0.79 0.64 9.56
CA ILE A 74 0.02 1.21 8.47
C ILE A 74 -1.39 1.53 8.98
N ASP A 75 -1.90 2.70 8.61
CA ASP A 75 -3.30 3.07 8.81
C ASP A 75 -4.01 3.03 7.46
N ALA A 76 -5.17 2.40 7.39
CA ALA A 76 -6.09 2.51 6.28
C ALA A 76 -7.11 3.62 6.61
N VAL A 77 -7.20 4.64 5.77
CA VAL A 77 -8.04 5.82 6.00
C VAL A 77 -8.91 6.11 4.79
N PHE A 78 -10.12 6.61 5.03
CA PHE A 78 -10.95 7.13 3.95
C PHE A 78 -10.48 8.53 3.55
N THR A 79 -10.54 8.84 2.27
CA THR A 79 -10.20 10.19 1.76
C THR A 79 -11.36 11.17 1.92
N ASP A 80 -12.58 10.66 1.82
CA ASP A 80 -13.83 11.42 1.85
C ASP A 80 -15.00 10.50 2.21
N ALA A 81 -16.19 11.08 2.37
CA ALA A 81 -17.38 10.35 2.80
C ALA A 81 -18.19 9.71 1.65
N ILE A 82 -17.90 10.01 0.39
CA ILE A 82 -18.78 9.61 -0.72
C ILE A 82 -18.16 8.72 -1.78
N THR A 83 -16.84 8.86 -2.08
CA THR A 83 -16.19 8.04 -3.11
C THR A 83 -15.85 6.65 -2.62
N GLY A 84 -15.81 6.42 -1.30
CA GLY A 84 -15.38 5.17 -0.67
C GLY A 84 -13.91 4.83 -0.91
N THR A 85 -13.13 5.82 -1.32
CA THR A 85 -11.70 5.64 -1.58
C THR A 85 -10.95 5.47 -0.26
N ARG A 86 -10.19 4.38 -0.16
CA ARG A 86 -9.31 4.12 0.97
C ARG A 86 -7.85 4.25 0.53
N GLN A 87 -7.11 5.03 1.27
CA GLN A 87 -5.65 5.16 1.15
C GLN A 87 -4.97 4.58 2.39
N ILE A 88 -3.68 4.32 2.27
CA ILE A 88 -2.87 3.97 3.44
C ILE A 88 -2.02 5.16 3.86
N GLN A 89 -1.72 5.21 5.16
CA GLN A 89 -0.68 6.07 5.71
C GLN A 89 0.41 5.18 6.29
N LEU A 90 1.64 5.39 5.86
CA LEU A 90 2.80 4.70 6.39
C LEU A 90 3.60 5.67 7.27
N LEU A 91 3.63 5.39 8.57
CA LEU A 91 4.35 6.22 9.55
C LEU A 91 3.88 7.70 9.53
N GLY A 92 2.57 7.89 9.35
CA GLY A 92 1.90 9.18 9.35
C GLY A 92 1.96 9.95 8.04
N LEU A 93 2.68 9.46 7.03
CA LEU A 93 2.68 10.04 5.70
C LEU A 93 1.79 9.24 4.76
N ASP A 94 1.14 9.91 3.83
CA ASP A 94 0.27 9.29 2.84
C ASP A 94 1.02 8.22 2.05
N GLY A 95 0.32 7.15 1.67
CA GLY A 95 0.88 6.02 0.95
C GLY A 95 1.52 6.36 -0.39
N LYS A 96 1.23 7.53 -0.95
CA LYS A 96 1.88 8.06 -2.15
C LYS A 96 3.40 8.26 -1.99
N TYR A 97 3.89 8.44 -0.76
CA TYR A 97 5.33 8.54 -0.46
C TYR A 97 6.01 7.18 -0.28
N ALA A 98 5.24 6.10 -0.18
CA ALA A 98 5.74 4.74 -0.20
C ALA A 98 5.61 4.16 -1.62
N GLN A 99 6.66 3.49 -2.08
CA GLN A 99 6.60 2.81 -3.36
C GLN A 99 5.80 1.52 -3.23
N ILE A 100 4.64 1.45 -3.87
CA ILE A 100 3.74 0.29 -3.84
C ILE A 100 3.83 -0.44 -5.17
N GLN A 101 4.22 -1.71 -5.11
CA GLN A 101 4.55 -2.55 -6.26
C GLN A 101 3.82 -3.89 -6.20
N ILE A 102 3.55 -4.46 -7.36
CA ILE A 102 3.24 -5.88 -7.53
C ILE A 102 4.45 -6.53 -8.19
N GLU A 103 5.11 -7.43 -7.46
CA GLU A 103 6.25 -8.20 -7.98
C GLU A 103 7.29 -7.30 -8.66
N MET A 104 7.71 -6.22 -7.99
CA MET A 104 8.67 -5.20 -8.45
C MET A 104 8.19 -4.29 -9.60
N THR A 105 6.92 -4.36 -10.01
CA THR A 105 6.35 -3.40 -10.97
C THR A 105 5.48 -2.37 -10.25
N PRO A 106 5.66 -1.06 -10.47
CA PRO A 106 4.87 -0.02 -9.80
C PRO A 106 3.37 -0.15 -10.11
N LEU A 107 2.53 -0.02 -9.07
CA LEU A 107 1.07 -0.06 -9.19
C LEU A 107 0.42 1.27 -8.84
N VAL A 108 0.67 1.79 -7.63
CA VAL A 108 0.00 2.98 -7.09
C VAL A 108 0.76 4.22 -7.53
N ARG A 109 0.51 4.64 -8.78
CA ARG A 109 1.07 5.86 -9.38
C ARG A 109 0.19 6.35 -10.54
N GLY A 110 0.40 7.60 -10.96
CA GLY A 110 -0.37 8.20 -12.05
C GLY A 110 -1.87 8.16 -11.75
N LEU A 111 -2.68 7.72 -12.72
CA LEU A 111 -4.13 7.62 -12.55
C LEU A 111 -4.60 6.61 -11.48
N LEU A 112 -3.74 5.72 -11.00
CA LEU A 112 -4.05 4.79 -9.92
C LEU A 112 -3.55 5.25 -8.54
N ALA A 113 -2.98 6.44 -8.43
CA ALA A 113 -2.40 6.91 -7.17
C ALA A 113 -3.41 6.96 -6.02
N ASN A 114 -4.69 7.21 -6.31
CA ASN A 114 -5.76 7.29 -5.31
C ASN A 114 -6.39 5.91 -5.00
N SER A 115 -6.54 5.03 -5.97
CA SER A 115 -7.41 3.84 -5.90
C SER A 115 -6.69 2.51 -6.10
N GLY A 116 -5.44 2.50 -6.56
CA GLY A 116 -4.73 1.30 -6.99
C GLY A 116 -4.64 0.17 -5.95
N LEU A 117 -4.66 0.49 -4.65
CA LEU A 117 -4.69 -0.51 -3.57
C LEU A 117 -5.97 -1.37 -3.61
N GLN A 118 -7.08 -0.81 -4.04
CA GLN A 118 -8.37 -1.50 -4.07
C GLN A 118 -8.50 -2.48 -5.25
N PHE A 119 -7.53 -2.44 -6.18
CA PHE A 119 -7.50 -3.26 -7.40
C PHE A 119 -6.70 -4.55 -7.25
N VAL A 120 -6.17 -4.82 -6.06
CA VAL A 120 -5.50 -6.09 -5.75
C VAL A 120 -6.39 -6.90 -4.83
N PRO A 121 -7.09 -7.93 -5.34
CA PRO A 121 -7.90 -8.81 -4.51
C PRO A 121 -7.05 -9.52 -3.46
N GLY A 122 -7.50 -9.54 -2.21
CA GLY A 122 -6.77 -10.17 -1.11
C GLY A 122 -6.54 -11.66 -1.32
N SER A 123 -7.48 -12.33 -2.02
CA SER A 123 -7.37 -13.75 -2.39
C SER A 123 -6.23 -14.07 -3.36
N TRP A 124 -5.72 -13.08 -4.11
CA TRP A 124 -4.61 -13.24 -5.05
C TRP A 124 -3.24 -13.08 -4.40
N VAL A 125 -3.19 -12.53 -3.18
CA VAL A 125 -1.95 -12.19 -2.50
C VAL A 125 -1.34 -13.43 -1.83
N GLU A 126 -0.11 -13.76 -2.21
CA GLU A 126 0.73 -14.76 -1.54
C GLU A 126 1.38 -14.18 -0.30
N GLY A 127 1.86 -12.96 -0.41
CA GLY A 127 2.49 -12.24 0.68
C GLY A 127 2.77 -10.78 0.35
N ILE A 128 3.03 -10.00 1.39
CA ILE A 128 3.38 -8.59 1.29
C ILE A 128 4.70 -8.38 1.99
N GLN A 129 5.66 -7.77 1.31
CA GLN A 129 6.92 -7.33 1.89
C GLN A 129 6.81 -5.83 2.19
N LEU A 130 6.77 -5.49 3.47
CA LEU A 130 6.72 -4.13 3.96
C LEU A 130 8.09 -3.72 4.47
N THR A 131 8.75 -2.82 3.77
CA THR A 131 10.01 -2.18 4.20
C THR A 131 9.71 -0.80 4.75
N LYS A 132 10.08 -0.58 6.01
CA LYS A 132 9.97 0.72 6.68
C LYS A 132 11.27 1.51 6.46
N GLY A 133 11.13 2.80 6.21
CA GLY A 133 12.24 3.66 5.80
C GLY A 133 12.49 3.58 4.31
N ILE A 134 13.65 4.03 3.86
CA ILE A 134 13.98 4.03 2.44
C ILE A 134 14.11 2.58 1.91
N GLY A 135 13.58 2.30 0.73
CA GLY A 135 13.67 0.98 0.07
C GLY A 135 14.98 0.78 -0.70
N ALA A 136 15.13 -0.36 -1.40
CA ALA A 136 16.27 -0.65 -2.26
C ALA A 136 16.29 0.23 -3.53
N VAL A 137 17.48 0.61 -4.02
CA VAL A 137 17.60 1.42 -5.26
C VAL A 137 17.17 0.65 -6.51
N THR A 138 17.24 -0.67 -6.46
CA THR A 138 16.85 -1.57 -7.55
C THR A 138 15.36 -1.49 -7.90
N ASN A 139 14.53 -1.07 -6.95
CA ASN A 139 13.07 -1.04 -7.09
C ASN A 139 12.53 0.28 -7.66
N GLY A 140 13.38 1.29 -7.85
CA GLY A 140 13.00 2.58 -8.43
C GLY A 140 13.29 3.78 -7.52
N PHE A 141 12.87 4.96 -7.97
CA PHE A 141 13.18 6.24 -7.32
C PHE A 141 12.07 6.73 -6.37
N GLU A 142 10.84 6.23 -6.50
CA GLU A 142 9.64 6.78 -5.83
C GLU A 142 9.54 6.40 -4.34
N SER A 143 10.42 5.57 -3.79
CA SER A 143 10.44 5.22 -2.38
C SER A 143 11.03 6.36 -1.55
N ILE A 144 10.21 7.11 -0.82
CA ILE A 144 10.63 8.14 0.14
C ILE A 144 10.49 7.63 1.57
N THR A 145 9.32 7.10 1.96
CA THR A 145 9.04 6.68 3.35
C THR A 145 9.06 5.19 3.57
N GLY A 146 8.93 4.42 2.50
CA GLY A 146 8.89 2.96 2.58
C GLY A 146 8.65 2.32 1.24
N GLN A 147 8.55 1.01 1.29
CA GLN A 147 8.24 0.19 0.13
C GLN A 147 7.30 -0.95 0.52
N VAL A 148 6.29 -1.14 -0.28
CA VAL A 148 5.35 -2.27 -0.19
C VAL A 148 5.46 -3.06 -1.49
N ASN A 149 5.97 -4.29 -1.43
CA ASN A 149 5.98 -5.20 -2.57
C ASN A 149 5.00 -6.34 -2.31
N VAL A 150 4.05 -6.51 -3.21
CA VAL A 150 3.02 -7.56 -3.14
C VAL A 150 3.42 -8.70 -4.05
N GLU A 151 3.56 -9.89 -3.48
CA GLU A 151 3.74 -11.12 -4.21
C GLU A 151 2.39 -11.77 -4.46
N LEU A 152 2.12 -12.14 -5.70
CA LEU A 152 0.88 -12.82 -6.09
C LEU A 152 1.11 -14.33 -6.18
N ILE A 153 0.02 -15.09 -6.03
CA ILE A 153 -0.01 -16.55 -6.22
C ILE A 153 0.63 -16.90 -7.56
N LYS A 154 1.57 -17.83 -7.55
CA LYS A 154 2.26 -18.30 -8.75
C LYS A 154 1.55 -19.50 -9.37
N PRO A 155 1.51 -19.60 -10.71
CA PRO A 155 0.75 -20.66 -11.39
C PRO A 155 1.22 -22.07 -11.06
N ASP A 156 2.48 -22.23 -10.67
CA ASP A 156 3.11 -23.53 -10.37
C ASP A 156 2.99 -23.92 -8.89
N GLU A 157 2.35 -23.07 -8.05
CA GLU A 157 2.13 -23.38 -6.65
C GLU A 157 1.15 -24.53 -6.46
N GLY A 158 1.56 -25.57 -5.74
CA GLY A 158 0.75 -26.78 -5.55
C GLY A 158 0.62 -27.68 -6.79
N ILE A 159 1.31 -27.37 -7.88
CA ILE A 159 1.34 -28.18 -9.10
C ILE A 159 2.50 -29.17 -9.05
N SER A 160 2.23 -30.44 -9.34
CA SER A 160 3.21 -31.51 -9.48
C SER A 160 2.89 -32.39 -10.69
N PRO A 161 3.76 -33.33 -11.10
CA PRO A 161 3.44 -34.30 -12.13
C PRO A 161 2.22 -35.15 -11.78
N GLU A 162 2.06 -35.49 -10.49
CA GLU A 162 0.94 -36.30 -9.96
C GLU A 162 -0.33 -35.46 -9.84
N GLN A 163 -0.19 -34.16 -9.63
CA GLN A 163 -1.26 -33.18 -9.51
C GLN A 163 -1.09 -32.03 -10.50
N PRO A 164 -1.35 -32.28 -11.80
CA PRO A 164 -1.07 -31.30 -12.85
C PRO A 164 -2.07 -30.14 -12.93
N ARG A 165 -3.11 -30.13 -12.10
CA ARG A 165 -4.17 -29.11 -12.08
C ARG A 165 -4.58 -28.76 -10.68
N ILE A 166 -4.86 -27.49 -10.46
CA ILE A 166 -5.54 -26.98 -9.26
C ILE A 166 -6.71 -26.09 -9.67
N ALA A 167 -7.76 -26.11 -8.87
CA ALA A 167 -8.85 -25.16 -8.97
C ALA A 167 -9.33 -24.80 -7.56
N LYS A 168 -9.41 -23.51 -7.27
CA LYS A 168 -9.92 -22.99 -5.99
C LYS A 168 -10.95 -21.93 -6.25
N ALA A 169 -11.91 -21.80 -5.34
CA ALA A 169 -12.91 -20.74 -5.37
C ALA A 169 -13.03 -20.11 -3.98
N ASN A 170 -13.33 -18.83 -3.97
CA ASN A 170 -13.65 -18.09 -2.75
C ASN A 170 -14.96 -17.33 -2.97
N ALA A 171 -15.81 -17.28 -1.95
CA ALA A 171 -16.98 -16.42 -1.92
C ALA A 171 -17.04 -15.67 -0.60
N TYR A 172 -17.47 -14.42 -0.65
CA TYR A 172 -17.59 -13.51 0.49
C TYR A 172 -18.91 -12.74 0.41
N LEU A 173 -19.53 -12.48 1.55
CA LEU A 173 -20.74 -11.69 1.69
C LEU A 173 -20.69 -10.89 2.99
N SER A 174 -21.15 -9.62 2.94
CA SER A 174 -21.31 -8.77 4.13
C SER A 174 -22.70 -8.15 4.21
N ASN A 175 -23.09 -7.76 5.43
CA ASN A 175 -24.33 -7.02 5.66
C ASN A 175 -24.28 -5.57 5.14
N ALA A 176 -23.09 -5.11 4.71
CA ALA A 176 -22.92 -3.85 3.96
C ALA A 176 -23.39 -3.97 2.50
N GLY A 177 -23.89 -5.14 2.07
CA GLY A 177 -24.34 -5.37 0.71
C GLY A 177 -23.25 -5.73 -0.28
N ARG A 178 -22.00 -5.95 0.18
CA ARG A 178 -20.91 -6.38 -0.67
C ARG A 178 -20.90 -7.90 -0.83
N MET A 179 -20.83 -8.33 -2.07
CA MET A 179 -20.64 -9.72 -2.47
C MET A 179 -19.37 -9.85 -3.30
N GLU A 180 -18.61 -10.91 -3.09
CA GLU A 180 -17.39 -11.21 -3.86
C GLU A 180 -17.32 -12.67 -4.25
N VAL A 181 -16.76 -12.91 -5.43
CA VAL A 181 -16.40 -14.25 -5.89
C VAL A 181 -15.00 -14.18 -6.50
N ASN A 182 -14.17 -15.13 -6.11
CA ASN A 182 -12.81 -15.28 -6.63
C ASN A 182 -12.62 -16.70 -7.16
N GLY A 183 -11.87 -16.82 -8.26
CA GLY A 183 -11.46 -18.10 -8.84
C GLY A 183 -9.95 -18.13 -9.07
N GLU A 184 -9.36 -19.27 -8.74
CA GLU A 184 -7.97 -19.59 -9.05
C GLU A 184 -7.96 -20.91 -9.81
N PHE A 185 -7.37 -20.92 -11.00
CA PHE A 185 -7.15 -22.12 -11.78
C PHE A 185 -5.71 -22.15 -12.25
N ALA A 186 -5.04 -23.30 -12.17
CA ALA A 186 -3.74 -23.49 -12.78
C ALA A 186 -3.58 -24.89 -13.34
N GLN A 187 -2.79 -25.01 -14.39
CA GLN A 187 -2.51 -26.26 -15.10
C GLN A 187 -1.06 -26.30 -15.58
N ARG A 188 -0.41 -27.42 -15.34
CA ARG A 188 0.85 -27.78 -15.96
C ARG A 188 0.61 -28.18 -17.44
N LEU A 189 1.21 -27.47 -18.37
CA LEU A 189 1.10 -27.74 -19.80
C LEU A 189 2.22 -28.65 -20.29
N SER A 190 3.42 -28.53 -19.67
CA SER A 190 4.59 -29.34 -19.96
C SER A 190 5.55 -29.32 -18.77
N ASP A 191 6.69 -29.98 -18.88
CA ASP A 191 7.74 -29.93 -17.86
C ASP A 191 8.32 -28.53 -17.64
N LYS A 192 8.15 -27.64 -18.62
CA LYS A 192 8.69 -26.28 -18.60
C LYS A 192 7.63 -25.19 -18.40
N TRP A 193 6.37 -25.50 -18.65
CA TRP A 193 5.31 -24.49 -18.65
C TRP A 193 4.15 -24.83 -17.72
N THR A 194 3.79 -23.87 -16.91
CA THR A 194 2.55 -23.88 -16.12
C THR A 194 1.78 -22.59 -16.38
N VAL A 195 0.48 -22.68 -16.60
CA VAL A 195 -0.39 -21.52 -16.82
C VAL A 195 -1.45 -21.48 -15.73
N GLY A 196 -1.71 -20.30 -15.21
CA GLY A 196 -2.75 -20.04 -14.21
C GLY A 196 -3.62 -18.85 -14.58
N THR A 197 -4.81 -18.83 -14.04
CA THR A 197 -5.79 -17.74 -14.17
C THR A 197 -6.30 -17.36 -12.79
N LEU A 198 -6.32 -16.07 -12.50
CA LEU A 198 -6.91 -15.47 -11.32
C LEU A 198 -8.10 -14.62 -11.76
N LEU A 199 -9.26 -14.84 -11.17
CA LEU A 199 -10.50 -14.12 -11.46
C LEU A 199 -11.06 -13.51 -10.18
N HIS A 200 -11.58 -12.31 -10.27
CA HIS A 200 -12.26 -11.61 -9.19
C HIS A 200 -13.44 -10.82 -9.72
N ALA A 201 -14.55 -10.94 -9.05
CA ALA A 201 -15.70 -10.09 -9.25
C ALA A 201 -16.28 -9.70 -7.90
N ASN A 202 -16.59 -8.43 -7.72
CA ASN A 202 -17.33 -7.95 -6.57
C ASN A 202 -18.46 -7.01 -6.99
N GLN A 203 -19.46 -6.89 -6.12
CA GLN A 203 -20.56 -5.95 -6.29
C GLN A 203 -21.10 -5.51 -4.93
N THR A 204 -21.41 -4.20 -4.80
CA THR A 204 -22.20 -3.61 -3.71
C THR A 204 -23.48 -3.07 -4.31
N ARG A 205 -24.65 -3.63 -3.90
CA ARG A 205 -25.94 -3.32 -4.53
C ARG A 205 -26.90 -2.55 -3.63
N TRP A 206 -26.72 -2.63 -2.31
CA TRP A 206 -27.71 -2.10 -1.39
C TRP A 206 -27.26 -0.74 -0.88
N PHE A 207 -28.11 0.27 -1.11
CA PHE A 207 -27.99 1.56 -0.43
C PHE A 207 -28.07 1.35 1.08
N ARG A 208 -27.09 1.86 1.79
CA ARG A 208 -27.00 1.85 3.26
C ARG A 208 -26.63 3.23 3.72
N ASP A 209 -27.45 3.77 4.61
CA ASP A 209 -27.27 5.03 5.30
C ASP A 209 -27.57 4.76 6.78
N MET A 210 -26.53 4.42 7.54
CA MET A 210 -26.68 4.04 8.95
C MET A 210 -26.67 5.23 9.90
N ASN A 211 -26.11 6.35 9.48
CA ASN A 211 -26.07 7.61 10.25
C ASN A 211 -27.25 8.53 9.90
N GLN A 212 -28.05 8.18 8.89
CA GLN A 212 -29.24 8.88 8.44
C GLN A 212 -28.96 10.32 7.95
N ASP A 213 -27.83 10.49 7.24
CA ASP A 213 -27.46 11.78 6.64
C ASP A 213 -27.90 11.91 5.18
N GLY A 214 -28.58 10.91 4.61
CA GLY A 214 -29.06 10.89 3.23
C GLY A 214 -28.02 10.42 2.22
N PHE A 215 -26.80 10.10 2.66
CA PHE A 215 -25.69 9.64 1.80
C PHE A 215 -25.45 8.14 1.95
N ALA A 216 -24.92 7.52 0.91
CA ALA A 216 -24.50 6.13 0.97
C ALA A 216 -23.23 5.99 1.81
N ASP A 217 -23.27 5.23 2.91
CA ASP A 217 -22.07 4.90 3.73
C ASP A 217 -20.97 4.18 2.95
N ASN A 218 -21.36 3.40 1.92
CA ASN A 218 -20.46 2.75 0.96
C ASN A 218 -20.96 2.99 -0.45
N PRO A 219 -20.09 3.29 -1.42
CA PRO A 219 -20.51 3.43 -2.81
C PRO A 219 -21.08 2.12 -3.35
N LEU A 220 -22.09 2.27 -4.20
CA LEU A 220 -22.63 1.18 -5.01
C LEU A 220 -21.72 0.93 -6.20
N GLY A 221 -21.87 -0.22 -6.86
CA GLY A 221 -21.07 -0.54 -8.04
C GLY A 221 -20.36 -1.87 -7.93
N GLY A 222 -19.34 -2.07 -8.73
CA GLY A 222 -18.61 -3.34 -8.74
C GLY A 222 -17.33 -3.33 -9.54
N GLN A 223 -16.55 -4.37 -9.33
CA GLN A 223 -15.28 -4.59 -9.98
C GLN A 223 -15.28 -5.93 -10.70
N LEU A 224 -14.74 -5.94 -11.90
CA LEU A 224 -14.36 -7.15 -12.63
C LEU A 224 -12.85 -7.10 -12.88
N ASN A 225 -12.14 -8.14 -12.48
CA ASN A 225 -10.69 -8.18 -12.49
C ASN A 225 -10.22 -9.58 -12.89
N GLY A 226 -9.29 -9.68 -13.83
CA GLY A 226 -8.80 -10.95 -14.33
C GLY A 226 -7.32 -10.91 -14.70
N MET A 227 -6.63 -12.01 -14.43
CA MET A 227 -5.20 -12.14 -14.69
C MET A 227 -4.90 -13.54 -15.23
N ILE A 228 -4.13 -13.60 -16.32
CA ILE A 228 -3.56 -14.84 -16.86
C ILE A 228 -2.06 -14.78 -16.64
N ARG A 229 -1.50 -15.86 -16.06
CA ARG A 229 -0.09 -15.95 -15.70
C ARG A 229 0.50 -17.23 -16.29
N ALA A 230 1.63 -17.12 -16.99
CA ALA A 230 2.38 -18.25 -17.51
C ALA A 230 3.77 -18.28 -16.88
N ARG A 231 4.14 -19.39 -16.22
CA ARG A 231 5.45 -19.63 -15.66
C ARG A 231 6.26 -20.54 -16.57
N TYR A 232 7.51 -20.17 -16.81
CA TYR A 232 8.49 -20.93 -17.58
C TYR A 232 9.67 -21.32 -16.68
N TRP A 233 10.07 -22.60 -16.73
CA TRP A 233 11.26 -23.15 -16.13
C TRP A 233 12.13 -23.80 -17.20
N GLY A 234 13.28 -23.20 -17.50
CA GLY A 234 14.24 -23.74 -18.45
C GLY A 234 15.30 -24.60 -17.76
N GLN A 235 15.89 -25.54 -18.52
CA GLN A 235 16.93 -26.42 -17.99
C GLN A 235 18.31 -25.76 -17.84
N ASN A 236 18.53 -24.62 -18.54
CA ASN A 236 19.84 -23.93 -18.60
C ASN A 236 19.85 -22.63 -17.78
N GLY A 237 19.20 -22.63 -16.61
CA GLY A 237 19.16 -21.48 -15.73
C GLY A 237 18.16 -20.39 -16.14
N TRP A 238 17.43 -20.52 -17.24
CA TRP A 238 16.39 -19.58 -17.64
C TRP A 238 15.07 -19.85 -16.92
N GLU A 239 14.47 -18.79 -16.42
CA GLU A 239 13.13 -18.80 -15.84
C GLU A 239 12.35 -17.57 -16.30
N GLY A 240 11.03 -17.63 -16.21
CA GLY A 240 10.21 -16.48 -16.57
C GLY A 240 8.79 -16.57 -16.03
N ILE A 241 8.19 -15.40 -15.85
CA ILE A 241 6.77 -15.27 -15.59
C ILE A 241 6.20 -14.17 -16.46
N PHE A 242 5.12 -14.49 -17.16
CA PHE A 242 4.41 -13.62 -18.09
C PHE A 242 3.00 -13.42 -17.56
N THR A 243 2.55 -12.20 -17.51
CA THR A 243 1.25 -11.85 -16.93
C THR A 243 0.49 -10.92 -17.85
N LEU A 244 -0.78 -11.26 -18.14
CA LEU A 244 -1.77 -10.39 -18.75
C LEU A 244 -2.82 -10.05 -17.70
N HIS A 245 -3.19 -8.79 -17.59
CA HIS A 245 -4.10 -8.30 -16.59
C HIS A 245 -5.15 -7.37 -17.19
N GLY A 246 -6.41 -7.54 -16.81
CA GLY A 246 -7.52 -6.66 -17.19
C GLY A 246 -8.40 -6.35 -16.00
N LEU A 247 -8.82 -5.08 -15.88
CA LEU A 247 -9.61 -4.56 -14.77
C LEU A 247 -10.62 -3.54 -15.27
N GLN A 248 -11.83 -3.59 -14.70
CA GLN A 248 -12.81 -2.51 -14.71
C GLN A 248 -13.42 -2.36 -13.32
N ASP A 249 -13.49 -1.13 -12.80
CA ASP A 249 -14.08 -0.78 -11.51
C ASP A 249 -15.01 0.42 -11.70
N GLN A 250 -16.24 0.30 -11.20
CA GLN A 250 -17.25 1.36 -11.20
C GLN A 250 -17.75 1.56 -9.78
N ARG A 251 -17.80 2.84 -9.34
CA ARG A 251 -18.29 3.22 -8.01
C ARG A 251 -19.15 4.46 -8.11
N ASP A 252 -20.34 4.36 -7.54
CA ASP A 252 -21.32 5.45 -7.48
C ASP A 252 -21.66 5.71 -6.02
N GLY A 253 -21.44 6.93 -5.54
CA GLY A 253 -21.63 7.32 -4.14
C GLY A 253 -22.48 8.57 -4.03
N GLY A 254 -22.71 9.02 -2.78
CA GLY A 254 -23.50 10.21 -2.49
C GLY A 254 -24.97 9.94 -2.20
N GLN A 255 -25.85 10.84 -2.56
CA GLN A 255 -27.31 10.78 -2.32
C GLN A 255 -27.98 9.88 -3.34
N LEU A 256 -27.94 8.58 -3.12
CA LEU A 256 -28.45 7.54 -4.03
C LEU A 256 -29.78 6.92 -3.58
N GLY A 257 -30.33 7.33 -2.42
CA GLY A 257 -31.58 6.81 -1.86
C GLY A 257 -32.81 7.12 -2.71
N GLU A 258 -33.93 6.48 -2.39
CA GLU A 258 -35.22 6.72 -3.07
C GLU A 258 -35.75 8.15 -2.77
N ASP A 259 -35.51 8.64 -1.56
CA ASP A 259 -35.92 9.97 -1.08
C ASP A 259 -34.87 11.06 -1.37
N ARG A 260 -34.04 10.86 -2.42
CA ARG A 260 -33.01 11.83 -2.79
C ARG A 260 -33.62 13.16 -3.28
N PRO A 261 -32.92 14.31 -3.07
CA PRO A 261 -33.36 15.60 -3.57
C PRO A 261 -33.39 15.64 -5.10
N ALA A 262 -34.03 16.68 -5.67
CA ALA A 262 -34.13 16.86 -7.12
C ALA A 262 -32.74 17.05 -7.78
N LEU A 263 -31.80 17.68 -7.06
CA LEU A 263 -30.41 17.87 -7.47
C LEU A 263 -29.47 17.17 -6.47
N PRO A 264 -29.32 15.83 -6.53
CA PRO A 264 -28.53 15.11 -5.56
C PRO A 264 -27.03 15.35 -5.74
N TRP A 265 -26.30 15.44 -4.64
CA TRP A 265 -24.86 15.38 -4.64
C TRP A 265 -24.40 13.94 -4.82
N THR A 266 -23.71 13.66 -5.91
CA THR A 266 -23.28 12.31 -6.27
C THR A 266 -21.80 12.27 -6.62
N SER A 267 -21.22 11.08 -6.55
CA SER A 267 -19.91 10.75 -7.12
C SER A 267 -20.05 9.55 -8.03
N SER A 268 -19.41 9.59 -9.18
CA SER A 268 -19.30 8.44 -10.09
C SER A 268 -17.85 8.31 -10.54
N VAL A 269 -17.23 7.17 -10.29
CA VAL A 269 -15.82 6.93 -10.64
C VAL A 269 -15.72 5.62 -11.42
N LEU A 270 -15.30 5.72 -12.68
CA LEU A 270 -15.03 4.59 -13.56
C LEU A 270 -13.54 4.50 -13.85
N GLN A 271 -12.96 3.34 -13.56
CA GLN A 271 -11.57 3.06 -13.88
C GLN A 271 -11.44 1.79 -14.70
N LYS A 272 -10.56 1.82 -15.70
CA LYS A 272 -10.23 0.66 -16.53
C LYS A 272 -8.72 0.54 -16.64
N ARG A 273 -8.23 -0.69 -16.67
CA ARG A 273 -6.81 -0.98 -16.86
C ARG A 273 -6.62 -2.26 -17.66
N SER A 274 -5.65 -2.27 -18.56
CA SER A 274 -5.04 -3.46 -19.12
C SER A 274 -3.52 -3.35 -19.01
N ALA A 275 -2.87 -4.46 -18.71
CA ALA A 275 -1.43 -4.49 -18.52
C ALA A 275 -0.84 -5.82 -18.96
N PHE A 276 0.42 -5.75 -19.39
CA PHE A 276 1.29 -6.88 -19.65
C PHE A 276 2.56 -6.76 -18.82
N THR A 277 3.01 -7.86 -18.24
CA THR A 277 4.29 -7.94 -17.52
C THR A 277 5.05 -9.18 -17.96
N SER A 278 6.31 -9.02 -18.30
CA SER A 278 7.28 -10.08 -18.51
C SER A 278 8.42 -9.91 -17.53
N LYS A 279 8.67 -10.92 -16.73
CA LYS A 279 9.85 -11.02 -15.87
C LYS A 279 10.60 -12.28 -16.27
N THR A 280 11.77 -12.12 -16.85
CA THR A 280 12.64 -13.23 -17.24
C THR A 280 13.96 -13.11 -16.52
N GLY A 281 14.50 -14.23 -16.10
CA GLY A 281 15.78 -14.31 -15.41
C GLY A 281 16.62 -15.44 -15.94
N TRP A 282 17.91 -15.23 -15.89
CA TRP A 282 18.90 -16.25 -16.13
C TRP A 282 19.86 -16.31 -14.94
N VAL A 283 20.02 -17.48 -14.38
CA VAL A 283 21.01 -17.77 -13.35
C VAL A 283 22.09 -18.62 -14.00
N ASN A 284 23.35 -18.20 -13.88
CA ASN A 284 24.45 -18.95 -14.43
C ASN A 284 24.53 -20.32 -13.75
N PRO A 285 24.40 -21.44 -14.52
CA PRO A 285 24.45 -22.78 -13.91
C PRO A 285 25.80 -23.12 -13.26
N ASP A 286 26.89 -22.55 -13.79
CA ASP A 286 28.26 -22.80 -13.32
C ASP A 286 28.65 -21.86 -12.17
N ASP A 287 28.00 -20.70 -12.08
CA ASP A 287 28.22 -19.71 -11.02
C ASP A 287 26.88 -19.10 -10.58
N PRO A 288 26.19 -19.71 -9.60
CA PRO A 288 24.89 -19.24 -9.14
C PRO A 288 24.90 -17.84 -8.48
N ASP A 289 26.06 -17.29 -8.15
CA ASP A 289 26.21 -15.93 -7.65
C ASP A 289 26.05 -14.89 -8.78
N MET A 290 26.12 -15.33 -10.06
CA MET A 290 25.89 -14.50 -11.24
C MET A 290 24.50 -14.75 -11.82
N SER A 291 23.71 -13.67 -11.96
CA SER A 291 22.38 -13.72 -12.58
C SER A 291 22.03 -12.46 -13.34
N VAL A 292 21.16 -12.60 -14.34
CA VAL A 292 20.61 -11.48 -15.12
C VAL A 292 19.08 -11.54 -15.05
N GLY A 293 18.46 -10.42 -14.72
CA GLY A 293 17.02 -10.26 -14.72
C GLY A 293 16.57 -9.19 -15.72
N ILE A 294 15.47 -9.45 -16.40
CA ILE A 294 14.85 -8.50 -17.32
C ILE A 294 13.38 -8.37 -16.94
N ILE A 295 12.92 -7.13 -16.72
CA ILE A 295 11.54 -6.80 -16.42
C ILE A 295 11.04 -5.89 -17.55
N VAL A 296 9.93 -6.26 -18.18
CA VAL A 296 9.20 -5.42 -19.12
C VAL A 296 7.75 -5.36 -18.68
N HIS A 297 7.27 -4.16 -18.43
CA HIS A 297 5.90 -3.90 -18.00
C HIS A 297 5.30 -2.82 -18.88
N GLY A 298 4.14 -3.08 -19.44
CA GLY A 298 3.40 -2.11 -20.23
C GLY A 298 1.94 -2.07 -19.80
N TYR A 299 1.33 -0.88 -19.81
CA TYR A 299 -0.05 -0.73 -19.40
C TYR A 299 -0.75 0.43 -20.12
N GLN A 300 -2.07 0.31 -20.13
CA GLN A 300 -2.99 1.37 -20.52
C GLN A 300 -4.08 1.45 -19.45
N GLN A 301 -4.44 2.65 -19.04
CA GLN A 301 -5.47 2.88 -18.03
C GLN A 301 -6.22 4.17 -18.27
N SER A 302 -7.47 4.24 -17.78
CA SER A 302 -8.31 5.42 -17.81
C SER A 302 -9.02 5.64 -16.48
N LEU A 303 -9.28 6.90 -16.18
CA LEU A 303 -10.05 7.37 -15.05
C LEU A 303 -11.09 8.38 -15.54
N ASN A 304 -12.37 8.13 -15.25
CA ASN A 304 -13.42 9.10 -15.41
C ASN A 304 -14.09 9.27 -14.05
N ALA A 305 -14.04 10.47 -13.50
CA ALA A 305 -14.61 10.81 -12.21
C ALA A 305 -15.47 12.04 -12.30
N GLN A 306 -16.70 11.94 -11.82
CA GLN A 306 -17.67 13.02 -11.72
C GLN A 306 -18.05 13.20 -10.26
N LEU A 307 -17.98 14.43 -9.77
CA LEU A 307 -18.30 14.78 -8.39
C LEU A 307 -19.22 16.00 -8.41
N GLY A 308 -20.34 15.92 -7.70
CA GLY A 308 -21.24 17.07 -7.52
C GLY A 308 -22.63 16.87 -8.10
N PRO A 309 -23.48 17.89 -8.02
CA PRO A 309 -24.80 17.88 -8.63
C PRO A 309 -24.67 18.08 -10.14
N LEU A 310 -25.02 17.06 -10.91
CA LEU A 310 -24.83 16.95 -12.36
C LEU A 310 -25.39 18.12 -13.20
N ALA A 311 -26.25 18.96 -12.63
CA ALA A 311 -26.92 20.07 -13.33
C ALA A 311 -26.37 21.46 -12.98
N LEU A 312 -25.35 21.57 -12.13
CA LEU A 312 -24.84 22.85 -11.65
C LEU A 312 -23.39 23.08 -12.09
N ALA A 313 -23.03 24.35 -12.21
CA ALA A 313 -21.65 24.79 -12.47
C ALA A 313 -20.66 24.41 -11.34
N SER A 314 -21.15 23.80 -10.26
CA SER A 314 -20.36 23.26 -9.14
C SER A 314 -19.95 21.80 -9.33
N SER A 315 -20.34 21.14 -10.42
CA SER A 315 -19.85 19.80 -10.74
C SER A 315 -18.37 19.83 -11.10
N GLN A 316 -17.68 18.73 -10.76
CA GLN A 316 -16.30 18.51 -11.13
C GLN A 316 -16.24 17.27 -12.01
N ASP A 317 -15.53 17.37 -13.11
CA ASP A 317 -15.30 16.28 -14.03
C ASP A 317 -13.80 16.12 -14.25
N LEU A 318 -13.27 14.93 -13.98
CA LEU A 318 -11.88 14.57 -14.23
C LEU A 318 -11.85 13.39 -15.17
N GLU A 319 -11.40 13.61 -16.39
CA GLU A 319 -11.14 12.56 -17.36
C GLU A 319 -9.63 12.38 -17.56
N GLY A 320 -9.16 11.15 -17.54
CA GLY A 320 -7.75 10.87 -17.72
C GLY A 320 -7.49 9.57 -18.48
N SER A 321 -6.51 9.63 -19.36
CA SER A 321 -5.92 8.44 -19.97
C SER A 321 -4.41 8.43 -19.79
N GLN A 322 -3.88 7.24 -19.50
CA GLN A 322 -2.44 7.01 -19.33
C GLN A 322 -2.04 5.76 -20.07
N ARG A 323 -0.96 5.86 -20.83
CA ARG A 323 -0.26 4.72 -21.43
C ARG A 323 1.18 4.77 -21.01
N GLY A 324 1.67 3.68 -20.41
CA GLY A 324 3.00 3.72 -19.86
C GLY A 324 3.66 2.36 -19.78
N GLY A 325 4.90 2.36 -19.34
CA GLY A 325 5.67 1.15 -19.17
C GLY A 325 6.99 1.35 -18.44
N LEU A 326 7.58 0.21 -18.09
CA LEU A 326 8.89 0.09 -17.46
C LEU A 326 9.67 -1.01 -18.18
N ALA A 327 10.90 -0.71 -18.59
CA ALA A 327 11.89 -1.69 -18.99
C ALA A 327 13.06 -1.62 -18.01
N GLN A 328 13.51 -2.76 -17.50
CA GLN A 328 14.60 -2.82 -16.53
C GLN A 328 15.45 -4.05 -16.77
N VAL A 329 16.76 -3.88 -16.75
CA VAL A 329 17.75 -4.95 -16.80
C VAL A 329 18.56 -4.88 -15.50
N LEU A 330 18.69 -6.02 -14.81
CA LEU A 330 19.47 -6.16 -13.59
C LEU A 330 20.54 -7.22 -13.83
N VAL A 331 21.74 -6.93 -13.40
CA VAL A 331 22.84 -7.89 -13.34
C VAL A 331 23.25 -8.01 -11.88
N ARG A 332 23.27 -9.23 -11.38
CA ARG A 332 23.78 -9.54 -10.05
C ARG A 332 25.01 -10.38 -10.20
N GLU A 333 26.02 -10.02 -9.45
CA GLU A 333 27.25 -10.79 -9.27
C GLU A 333 27.68 -10.76 -7.80
N GLY A 334 28.44 -11.74 -7.38
CA GLY A 334 28.83 -11.81 -5.99
C GLY A 334 29.98 -12.77 -5.74
N GLY A 335 30.34 -12.84 -4.46
CA GLY A 335 31.38 -13.73 -3.97
C GLY A 335 31.29 -13.85 -2.45
N MET A 336 32.36 -14.33 -1.84
CA MET A 336 32.39 -14.55 -0.39
C MET A 336 32.27 -13.20 0.35
N GLY A 337 31.15 -12.99 1.03
CA GLY A 337 30.91 -11.81 1.88
C GLY A 337 30.51 -10.53 1.14
N TRP A 338 30.20 -10.61 -0.13
CA TRP A 338 29.64 -9.46 -0.87
C TRP A 338 28.82 -9.92 -2.08
N TYR A 339 27.87 -9.08 -2.47
CA TYR A 339 27.25 -9.12 -3.78
C TYR A 339 26.85 -7.73 -4.22
N GLN A 340 26.80 -7.55 -5.52
CA GLN A 340 26.37 -6.32 -6.18
C GLN A 340 25.19 -6.62 -7.08
N THR A 341 24.21 -5.70 -7.11
CA THR A 341 23.15 -5.68 -8.10
C THR A 341 23.18 -4.33 -8.80
N SER A 342 23.44 -4.33 -10.09
CA SER A 342 23.50 -3.13 -10.92
C SER A 342 22.53 -3.25 -12.09
N GLY A 343 22.12 -2.14 -12.66
CA GLY A 343 21.21 -2.20 -13.78
C GLY A 343 20.85 -0.86 -14.39
N LEU A 344 20.08 -0.98 -15.47
CA LEU A 344 19.48 0.13 -16.17
C LEU A 344 17.96 -0.01 -16.12
N SER A 345 17.28 1.10 -16.08
CA SER A 345 15.82 1.14 -16.15
C SER A 345 15.35 2.31 -17.01
N TRP A 346 14.20 2.17 -17.59
CA TRP A 346 13.54 3.24 -18.31
C TRP A 346 12.04 3.15 -18.07
N SER A 347 11.47 4.18 -17.45
CA SER A 347 10.02 4.38 -17.36
C SER A 347 9.58 5.43 -18.37
N LEU A 348 8.44 5.18 -19.01
CA LEU A 348 7.81 6.06 -19.98
C LEU A 348 6.32 6.09 -19.70
N ASP A 349 5.75 7.29 -19.54
CA ASP A 349 4.32 7.50 -19.34
C ASP A 349 3.83 8.63 -20.24
N ARG A 350 2.73 8.41 -20.93
CA ARG A 350 2.00 9.40 -21.71
C ARG A 350 0.64 9.61 -21.12
N TYR A 351 0.32 10.84 -20.83
CA TYR A 351 -0.92 11.27 -20.20
C TYR A 351 -1.72 12.13 -21.18
N ALA A 352 -3.04 12.06 -21.09
CA ALA A 352 -3.98 13.05 -21.56
C ALA A 352 -5.06 13.21 -20.49
N MET A 353 -5.23 14.41 -19.99
CA MET A 353 -6.04 14.74 -18.83
C MET A 353 -6.89 15.95 -19.12
N ASP A 354 -8.14 15.88 -18.70
CA ASP A 354 -9.09 16.99 -18.73
C ASP A 354 -9.74 17.10 -17.35
N TRP A 355 -9.64 18.26 -16.72
CA TRP A 355 -10.22 18.53 -15.41
C TRP A 355 -11.01 19.83 -15.42
N HIS A 356 -12.30 19.68 -15.27
CA HIS A 356 -13.22 20.79 -15.05
C HIS A 356 -13.57 20.86 -13.57
N HIS A 357 -13.30 21.98 -12.96
CA HIS A 357 -13.62 22.30 -11.58
C HIS A 357 -14.29 23.68 -11.54
N PRO A 358 -15.19 24.01 -10.58
CA PRO A 358 -15.77 25.34 -10.48
C PRO A 358 -14.72 26.45 -10.54
N GLY A 359 -14.83 27.30 -11.57
CA GLY A 359 -13.88 28.38 -11.82
C GLY A 359 -12.63 28.05 -12.62
N MET A 360 -12.43 26.78 -13.05
CA MET A 360 -11.24 26.37 -13.77
C MET A 360 -11.50 25.19 -14.72
N ALA A 361 -10.87 25.24 -15.88
CA ALA A 361 -10.73 24.11 -16.79
C ALA A 361 -9.25 23.93 -17.13
N HIS A 362 -8.78 22.69 -17.10
CA HIS A 362 -7.40 22.32 -17.41
C HIS A 362 -7.41 21.11 -18.32
N ASP A 363 -6.95 21.28 -19.55
CA ASP A 363 -6.77 20.21 -20.55
C ASP A 363 -5.30 20.18 -20.95
N ASP A 364 -4.66 19.01 -20.84
CA ASP A 364 -3.24 18.86 -21.15
C ASP A 364 -2.88 17.44 -21.57
N ALA A 365 -1.85 17.33 -22.40
CA ALA A 365 -1.26 16.06 -22.80
C ALA A 365 0.27 16.16 -22.73
N TRP A 366 0.91 15.30 -21.96
CA TRP A 366 2.35 15.33 -21.77
C TRP A 366 2.96 13.93 -21.72
N THR A 367 4.27 13.88 -21.76
CA THR A 367 5.03 12.64 -21.66
C THR A 367 6.08 12.78 -20.59
N GLU A 368 6.13 11.81 -19.67
CA GLU A 368 7.18 11.64 -18.69
C GLU A 368 8.09 10.48 -19.11
N SER A 369 9.40 10.72 -19.14
CA SER A 369 10.43 9.74 -19.47
C SER A 369 11.52 9.83 -18.41
N ALA A 370 11.91 8.67 -17.85
CA ALA A 370 12.95 8.59 -16.83
C ALA A 370 13.88 7.40 -17.10
N PRO A 371 14.87 7.52 -18.01
CA PRO A 371 16.00 6.61 -18.01
C PRO A 371 16.83 6.76 -16.75
N GLY A 372 17.30 5.63 -16.22
CA GLY A 372 18.09 5.61 -14.99
C GLY A 372 19.08 4.46 -14.94
N ALA A 373 20.13 4.66 -14.17
CA ALA A 373 21.14 3.66 -13.86
C ALA A 373 21.26 3.53 -12.33
N PHE A 374 21.50 2.33 -11.85
CA PHE A 374 21.63 2.07 -10.42
C PHE A 374 22.65 0.99 -10.12
N SER A 375 23.20 1.06 -8.92
CA SER A 375 24.06 0.02 -8.36
C SER A 375 23.84 -0.05 -6.85
N GLU A 376 23.72 -1.27 -6.33
CA GLU A 376 23.57 -1.57 -4.92
C GLU A 376 24.54 -2.65 -4.51
N TRP A 377 25.36 -2.36 -3.52
CA TRP A 377 26.37 -3.25 -2.96
C TRP A 377 25.92 -3.71 -1.59
N THR A 378 25.91 -5.03 -1.39
CA THR A 378 25.76 -5.64 -0.07
C THR A 378 27.09 -6.23 0.33
N ILE A 379 27.61 -5.80 1.48
CA ILE A 379 28.90 -6.19 2.03
C ILE A 379 28.66 -6.83 3.40
N GLU A 380 29.12 -8.05 3.57
CA GLU A 380 29.00 -8.85 4.80
C GLU A 380 30.38 -9.18 5.37
N PRO A 381 31.05 -8.22 6.05
CA PRO A 381 32.40 -8.44 6.61
C PRO A 381 32.42 -9.55 7.65
N SER A 382 31.27 -9.84 8.24
CA SER A 382 31.05 -10.94 9.19
C SER A 382 29.58 -11.32 9.23
N THR A 383 29.25 -12.44 9.82
CA THR A 383 27.85 -12.87 10.07
C THR A 383 27.06 -11.89 10.93
N LYS A 384 27.74 -10.99 11.65
CA LYS A 384 27.12 -10.00 12.55
C LYS A 384 26.84 -8.66 11.86
N VAL A 385 27.54 -8.34 10.80
CA VAL A 385 27.45 -7.03 10.13
C VAL A 385 27.08 -7.20 8.66
N THR A 386 26.04 -6.49 8.23
CA THR A 386 25.68 -6.36 6.82
C THR A 386 25.56 -4.86 6.51
N LEU A 387 26.28 -4.38 5.53
CA LEU A 387 26.22 -3.01 5.01
C LEU A 387 25.65 -3.05 3.59
N VAL A 388 24.65 -2.23 3.31
CA VAL A 388 24.11 -2.03 1.96
C VAL A 388 24.30 -0.59 1.56
N LEU A 389 24.97 -0.38 0.44
CA LEU A 389 25.21 0.94 -0.16
C LEU A 389 24.63 0.95 -1.56
N GLY A 390 23.69 1.83 -1.81
CA GLY A 390 23.05 1.97 -3.10
C GLY A 390 23.05 3.39 -3.61
N SER A 391 23.12 3.53 -4.92
CA SER A 391 22.94 4.82 -5.60
C SER A 391 22.19 4.62 -6.90
N ARG A 392 21.30 5.54 -7.20
CA ARG A 392 20.52 5.58 -8.42
C ARG A 392 20.56 6.98 -9.02
N LEU A 393 20.79 7.06 -10.31
CA LEU A 393 20.79 8.30 -11.08
C LEU A 393 19.71 8.19 -12.16
N ASP A 394 18.72 9.08 -12.12
CA ASP A 394 17.62 9.14 -13.06
C ASP A 394 17.59 10.49 -13.78
N TRP A 395 17.40 10.48 -15.07
CA TRP A 395 17.14 11.69 -15.85
C TRP A 395 15.66 11.74 -16.20
N HIS A 396 14.90 12.42 -15.36
CA HIS A 396 13.48 12.59 -15.56
C HIS A 396 13.18 13.79 -16.44
N SER A 397 12.34 13.63 -17.47
CA SER A 397 12.04 14.68 -18.45
C SER A 397 11.49 15.97 -17.83
N VAL A 398 10.78 15.88 -16.70
CA VAL A 398 10.20 17.00 -15.96
C VAL A 398 11.05 17.38 -14.76
N ALA A 399 11.45 16.42 -13.93
CA ALA A 399 12.20 16.66 -12.69
C ALA A 399 13.69 16.91 -12.91
N GLY A 400 14.22 16.72 -14.15
CA GLY A 400 15.64 16.81 -14.44
C GLY A 400 16.46 15.67 -13.84
N LEU A 401 17.75 15.90 -13.67
CA LEU A 401 18.68 14.91 -13.14
C LEU A 401 18.50 14.75 -11.62
N GLN A 402 18.22 13.52 -11.19
CA GLN A 402 17.97 13.18 -9.79
C GLN A 402 18.93 12.08 -9.32
N LEU A 403 19.60 12.33 -8.20
CA LEU A 403 20.45 11.36 -7.52
C LEU A 403 19.76 10.87 -6.25
N SER A 404 19.64 9.56 -6.09
CA SER A 404 18.98 8.88 -4.96
C SER A 404 19.96 7.93 -4.25
N PRO A 405 20.82 8.45 -3.36
CA PRO A 405 21.72 7.63 -2.55
C PRO A 405 20.96 6.96 -1.41
N ARG A 406 21.34 5.73 -1.05
CA ARG A 406 20.76 4.95 0.04
C ARG A 406 21.85 4.17 0.77
N ALA A 407 21.73 4.06 2.09
CA ALA A 407 22.63 3.26 2.89
C ALA A 407 21.85 2.56 4.01
N HIS A 408 22.16 1.28 4.26
CA HIS A 408 21.59 0.51 5.34
C HIS A 408 22.69 -0.26 6.07
N LEU A 409 22.56 -0.33 7.39
CA LEU A 409 23.46 -1.07 8.26
C LEU A 409 22.63 -2.01 9.13
N ARG A 410 23.06 -3.27 9.19
CA ARG A 410 22.58 -4.25 10.17
C ARG A 410 23.74 -4.66 11.04
N TYR A 411 23.51 -4.63 12.37
CA TYR A 411 24.43 -5.18 13.36
C TYR A 411 23.70 -6.12 14.29
N ALA A 412 24.10 -7.39 14.27
CA ALA A 412 23.56 -8.46 15.12
C ALA A 412 24.64 -8.99 16.06
N PRO A 413 24.86 -8.37 17.23
CA PRO A 413 25.85 -8.83 18.20
C PRO A 413 25.58 -10.25 18.67
N SER A 414 24.33 -10.69 18.66
CA SER A 414 23.92 -12.05 18.99
C SER A 414 22.74 -12.51 18.12
N SER A 415 22.39 -13.79 18.16
CA SER A 415 21.21 -14.34 17.49
C SER A 415 19.89 -13.78 18.04
N LYS A 416 19.90 -13.18 19.23
CA LYS A 416 18.72 -12.62 19.89
C LYS A 416 18.52 -11.13 19.63
N LEU A 417 19.59 -10.38 19.34
CA LEU A 417 19.53 -8.92 19.26
C LEU A 417 20.06 -8.45 17.91
N THR A 418 19.28 -7.62 17.23
CA THR A 418 19.64 -7.04 15.95
C THR A 418 19.30 -5.55 15.93
N PHE A 419 20.27 -4.73 15.59
CA PHE A 419 20.10 -3.30 15.32
C PHE A 419 20.15 -3.05 13.81
N ARG A 420 19.37 -2.07 13.35
CA ARG A 420 19.40 -1.60 11.97
C ARG A 420 19.36 -0.09 11.93
N GLY A 421 20.05 0.48 10.96
CA GLY A 421 19.98 1.88 10.61
C GLY A 421 19.86 2.03 9.10
N GLY A 422 19.15 3.04 8.66
CA GLY A 422 18.99 3.33 7.25
C GLY A 422 18.86 4.83 7.01
N LEU A 423 19.38 5.29 5.89
CA LEU A 423 19.20 6.65 5.41
C LEU A 423 19.17 6.66 3.88
N GLY A 424 18.46 7.61 3.31
CA GLY A 424 18.48 7.81 1.86
C GLY A 424 17.51 8.87 1.39
N ARG A 425 17.66 9.19 0.12
CA ARG A 425 16.87 10.18 -0.60
C ARG A 425 15.99 9.48 -1.65
N GLY A 426 14.76 9.96 -1.78
CA GLY A 426 13.85 9.60 -2.86
C GLY A 426 13.18 10.83 -3.45
N PHE A 427 12.59 10.67 -4.64
CA PHE A 427 11.76 11.69 -5.27
C PHE A 427 10.59 11.02 -6.00
N ARG A 428 9.55 11.79 -6.29
CA ARG A 428 8.41 11.35 -7.11
C ARG A 428 7.78 12.52 -7.85
N MET A 429 7.04 12.21 -8.90
CA MET A 429 6.13 13.17 -9.53
C MET A 429 4.74 13.01 -8.91
N ALA A 430 4.19 14.12 -8.47
CA ALA A 430 2.84 14.16 -7.94
C ALA A 430 1.81 14.49 -9.03
N MET A 431 0.61 13.94 -8.87
CA MET A 431 -0.58 14.28 -9.65
C MET A 431 -1.69 14.74 -8.72
N PRO A 432 -1.64 16.00 -8.23
CA PRO A 432 -2.52 16.48 -7.18
C PRO A 432 -4.00 16.26 -7.46
N ALA A 433 -4.46 16.50 -8.68
CA ALA A 433 -5.86 16.33 -9.07
C ALA A 433 -6.35 14.88 -8.88
N VAL A 434 -5.51 13.89 -9.25
CA VAL A 434 -5.84 12.47 -9.10
C VAL A 434 -5.64 12.00 -7.67
N GLU A 435 -4.50 12.33 -7.05
CA GLU A 435 -4.12 11.87 -5.71
C GLU A 435 -5.07 12.39 -4.63
N SER A 436 -5.65 13.56 -4.86
CA SER A 436 -6.53 14.24 -3.92
C SER A 436 -8.00 14.28 -4.35
N LEU A 437 -8.40 13.44 -5.32
CA LEU A 437 -9.75 13.44 -5.88
C LEU A 437 -10.84 13.47 -4.80
N GLY A 438 -10.76 12.62 -3.79
CA GLY A 438 -11.69 12.61 -2.67
C GLY A 438 -11.66 13.89 -1.81
N ARG A 439 -10.51 14.58 -1.76
CA ARG A 439 -10.38 15.86 -1.04
C ARG A 439 -11.05 17.04 -1.76
N PHE A 440 -11.45 16.85 -2.99
CA PHE A 440 -12.25 17.81 -3.76
C PHE A 440 -13.75 17.51 -3.72
N ALA A 441 -14.20 16.53 -2.95
CA ALA A 441 -15.61 16.25 -2.74
C ALA A 441 -16.27 17.32 -1.84
N SER A 442 -16.26 18.56 -2.30
CA SER A 442 -16.82 19.74 -1.64
C SER A 442 -17.12 20.83 -2.66
N VAL A 443 -17.81 21.88 -2.23
CA VAL A 443 -18.05 23.11 -3.03
C VAL A 443 -16.92 24.12 -2.94
N ARG A 444 -15.87 23.81 -2.17
CA ARG A 444 -14.73 24.72 -2.03
C ARG A 444 -14.06 24.94 -3.38
N SER A 445 -13.71 26.17 -3.67
CA SER A 445 -12.88 26.49 -4.82
C SER A 445 -11.47 25.95 -4.61
N VAL A 446 -10.84 25.49 -5.67
CA VAL A 446 -9.43 25.07 -5.63
C VAL A 446 -8.56 26.17 -6.21
N ASN A 447 -7.75 26.77 -5.35
CA ASN A 447 -6.72 27.70 -5.77
C ASN A 447 -5.38 26.97 -5.81
N HIS A 448 -4.69 26.98 -6.93
CA HIS A 448 -3.42 26.30 -7.05
C HIS A 448 -2.29 27.26 -7.46
N ALA A 449 -1.28 27.30 -6.62
CA ALA A 449 0.00 27.92 -6.93
C ALA A 449 0.93 27.01 -7.73
N VAL A 450 0.53 25.75 -7.96
CA VAL A 450 1.24 24.74 -8.73
C VAL A 450 0.27 24.08 -9.73
N ALA A 451 0.78 23.67 -10.88
CA ALA A 451 -0.06 22.98 -11.87
C ALA A 451 -0.68 21.68 -11.28
N PRO A 452 -1.88 21.26 -11.73
CA PRO A 452 -2.54 20.05 -11.23
C PRO A 452 -1.78 18.76 -11.63
N TRP A 453 -0.87 18.82 -12.59
CA TRP A 453 0.01 17.75 -13.07
C TRP A 453 1.11 18.27 -14.01
N GLY A 454 2.09 17.38 -14.33
CA GLY A 454 3.01 17.54 -15.45
C GLY A 454 4.09 18.63 -15.33
N ASP A 455 4.13 19.38 -14.23
CA ASP A 455 5.06 20.50 -14.05
C ASP A 455 6.23 20.16 -13.12
N ALA A 456 7.34 20.87 -13.26
CA ALA A 456 8.50 20.75 -12.40
C ALA A 456 8.22 21.12 -10.92
N GLN A 457 7.18 21.88 -10.65
CA GLN A 457 6.72 22.19 -9.29
C GLN A 457 6.03 20.98 -8.62
N ASN A 458 5.58 19.99 -9.41
CA ASN A 458 5.00 18.74 -8.91
C ASN A 458 6.05 17.73 -8.43
N VAL A 459 7.32 18.05 -8.47
CA VAL A 459 8.39 17.19 -7.93
C VAL A 459 8.36 17.25 -6.41
N GLU A 460 8.13 16.11 -5.80
CA GLU A 460 8.26 15.91 -4.36
C GLU A 460 9.56 15.16 -4.07
N MET A 461 10.30 15.58 -3.04
CA MET A 461 11.56 14.95 -2.68
C MET A 461 11.89 15.09 -1.20
N GLY A 462 12.58 14.11 -0.67
CA GLY A 462 12.95 14.12 0.74
C GLY A 462 14.01 13.12 1.13
N TRP A 463 14.53 13.30 2.33
CA TRP A 463 15.41 12.38 3.03
C TRP A 463 14.65 11.65 4.12
N THR A 464 14.92 10.36 4.23
CA THR A 464 14.38 9.52 5.31
C THR A 464 15.52 8.85 6.07
N TYR A 465 15.39 8.85 7.39
CA TYR A 465 16.29 8.26 8.36
C TYR A 465 15.50 7.25 9.17
N SER A 466 16.07 6.09 9.42
CA SER A 466 15.41 5.04 10.21
C SER A 466 16.41 4.34 11.13
N ALA A 467 15.96 3.95 12.31
CA ALA A 467 16.69 3.07 13.19
C ALA A 467 15.74 2.09 13.87
N SER A 468 16.19 0.86 14.08
CA SER A 468 15.39 -0.17 14.75
C SER A 468 16.24 -1.11 15.59
N ALA A 469 15.61 -1.66 16.62
CA ALA A 469 16.13 -2.73 17.44
C ALA A 469 15.12 -3.87 17.52
N VAL A 470 15.56 -5.10 17.28
CA VAL A 470 14.75 -6.31 17.37
C VAL A 470 15.37 -7.22 18.40
N TRP A 471 14.62 -7.55 19.44
CA TRP A 471 15.02 -8.50 20.45
C TRP A 471 14.11 -9.72 20.42
N ASN A 472 14.69 -10.88 20.04
CA ASN A 472 14.03 -12.18 20.06
C ASN A 472 14.38 -12.92 21.35
N TYR A 473 13.40 -13.49 21.99
CA TYR A 473 13.58 -14.24 23.25
C TYR A 473 12.70 -15.49 23.27
N VAL A 474 13.01 -16.38 24.19
CA VAL A 474 12.17 -17.53 24.51
C VAL A 474 11.81 -17.45 25.99
N ALA A 475 10.53 -17.49 26.31
CA ALA A 475 10.03 -17.55 27.69
C ALA A 475 9.04 -18.71 27.78
N ASN A 476 9.18 -19.53 28.82
CA ASN A 476 8.35 -20.72 29.04
C ASN A 476 8.26 -21.65 27.80
N TYR A 477 9.39 -21.85 27.11
CA TYR A 477 9.53 -22.64 25.87
C TYR A 477 8.86 -22.03 24.61
N TYR A 478 8.29 -20.84 24.70
CA TYR A 478 7.62 -20.19 23.57
C TYR A 478 8.39 -18.95 23.11
N PRO A 479 8.43 -18.70 21.79
CA PRO A 479 9.13 -17.56 21.23
C PRO A 479 8.36 -16.25 21.48
N GLY A 480 9.10 -15.19 21.64
CA GLY A 480 8.61 -13.83 21.67
C GLY A 480 9.59 -12.87 21.01
N SER A 481 9.12 -11.71 20.62
CA SER A 481 9.92 -10.64 20.05
C SER A 481 9.47 -9.28 20.54
N VAL A 482 10.42 -8.36 20.64
CA VAL A 482 10.19 -6.93 20.86
C VAL A 482 10.87 -6.19 19.74
N VAL A 483 10.12 -5.32 19.07
CA VAL A 483 10.61 -4.45 18.00
C VAL A 483 10.39 -3.02 18.41
N VAL A 484 11.46 -2.24 18.41
CA VAL A 484 11.43 -0.78 18.55
C VAL A 484 11.91 -0.20 17.24
N ASP A 485 11.18 0.73 16.67
CA ASP A 485 11.61 1.45 15.50
C ASP A 485 11.32 2.95 15.61
N VAL A 486 12.23 3.75 15.07
CA VAL A 486 12.10 5.20 14.96
C VAL A 486 12.42 5.62 13.54
N GLN A 487 11.67 6.58 13.03
CA GLN A 487 11.87 7.11 11.69
C GLN A 487 11.63 8.62 11.67
N ALA A 488 12.41 9.30 10.84
CA ALA A 488 12.24 10.71 10.52
C ALA A 488 12.31 10.90 9.00
N SER A 489 11.34 11.60 8.43
CA SER A 489 11.32 11.98 7.02
C SER A 489 11.22 13.49 6.90
N ASN A 490 12.12 14.09 6.12
CA ASN A 490 12.14 15.51 5.85
C ASN A 490 12.00 15.72 4.33
N LEU A 491 10.83 16.15 3.92
CA LEU A 491 10.54 16.47 2.53
C LEU A 491 10.83 17.97 2.33
N SER A 492 11.80 18.27 1.50
CA SER A 492 12.13 19.66 1.14
C SER A 492 11.11 20.26 0.16
N LYS A 493 10.45 19.39 -0.61
CA LYS A 493 9.33 19.69 -1.49
C LYS A 493 8.26 18.65 -1.28
N ALA A 494 7.09 19.05 -0.84
CA ALA A 494 5.88 18.27 -0.70
C ALA A 494 4.70 19.10 -1.18
N LEU A 495 3.74 18.49 -1.84
CA LEU A 495 2.50 19.16 -2.21
C LEU A 495 1.54 19.12 -1.03
N LEU A 496 1.20 20.31 -0.54
CA LEU A 496 0.28 20.51 0.56
C LEU A 496 -1.08 20.98 0.04
N LEU A 497 -2.13 20.34 0.56
CA LEU A 497 -3.50 20.86 0.50
C LEU A 497 -3.72 21.67 1.76
N ASP A 498 -3.86 22.96 1.61
CA ASP A 498 -4.08 23.89 2.72
C ASP A 498 -5.57 24.22 2.82
N PHE A 499 -6.18 23.74 3.89
CA PHE A 499 -7.57 24.00 4.27
C PHE A 499 -7.67 25.07 5.36
N TYR A 500 -6.55 25.63 5.80
CA TYR A 500 -6.51 26.54 6.96
C TYR A 500 -6.75 28.01 6.58
N GLN A 501 -6.63 28.35 5.29
CA GLN A 501 -6.73 29.73 4.83
C GLN A 501 -8.16 30.26 4.82
N SER A 502 -9.11 29.45 4.41
CA SER A 502 -10.52 29.81 4.26
C SER A 502 -11.39 28.56 4.38
N GLY A 503 -12.62 28.75 4.89
CA GLY A 503 -13.64 27.71 4.85
C GLY A 503 -14.12 27.38 3.42
N ASP A 504 -13.96 28.33 2.49
CA ASP A 504 -14.52 28.26 1.14
C ASP A 504 -13.50 27.91 0.05
N GLU A 505 -12.21 27.78 0.41
CA GLU A 505 -11.14 27.56 -0.53
C GLU A 505 -10.14 26.51 -0.04
N VAL A 506 -9.65 25.70 -0.96
CA VAL A 506 -8.50 24.80 -0.75
C VAL A 506 -7.34 25.32 -1.59
N MET A 507 -6.23 25.61 -0.94
CA MET A 507 -5.01 26.04 -1.64
C MET A 507 -4.06 24.88 -1.83
N LEU A 508 -3.59 24.68 -3.06
CA LEU A 508 -2.59 23.68 -3.42
C LEU A 508 -1.25 24.37 -3.74
N TYR A 509 -0.20 24.04 -3.01
CA TYR A 509 1.16 24.56 -3.26
C TYR A 509 2.25 23.63 -2.79
N SER A 510 3.48 23.87 -3.29
CA SER A 510 4.67 23.11 -2.89
C SER A 510 5.35 23.77 -1.69
N SER A 511 5.61 22.99 -0.63
CA SER A 511 6.28 23.46 0.58
C SER A 511 7.05 22.31 1.25
N ALA A 512 7.60 22.56 2.45
CA ALA A 512 8.28 21.55 3.23
C ALA A 512 7.31 20.76 4.12
N MET A 513 7.62 19.48 4.33
CA MET A 513 6.90 18.61 5.25
C MET A 513 7.87 17.77 6.08
N GLN A 514 7.53 17.49 7.33
CA GLN A 514 8.30 16.66 8.25
C GLN A 514 7.41 15.59 8.88
N SER A 515 7.92 14.38 8.99
CA SER A 515 7.30 13.30 9.77
C SER A 515 8.31 12.72 10.74
N ARG A 516 7.90 12.50 11.97
CA ARG A 516 8.65 11.79 12.99
C ARG A 516 7.75 10.72 13.60
N SER A 517 8.23 9.49 13.66
CA SER A 517 7.48 8.38 14.22
C SER A 517 8.34 7.50 15.10
N ALA A 518 7.74 6.94 16.13
CA ALA A 518 8.34 5.91 16.97
C ALA A 518 7.31 4.82 17.22
N SER A 519 7.71 3.55 17.18
CA SER A 519 6.83 2.44 17.51
C SER A 519 7.52 1.39 18.37
N LEU A 520 6.73 0.78 19.23
CA LEU A 520 7.06 -0.37 20.04
C LEU A 520 6.07 -1.47 19.71
N GLN A 521 6.55 -2.63 19.30
CA GLN A 521 5.74 -3.81 19.07
C GLN A 521 6.27 -4.96 19.92
N TRP A 522 5.38 -5.63 20.62
CA TRP A 522 5.64 -6.86 21.36
C TRP A 522 4.78 -7.97 20.80
N GLU A 523 5.38 -9.14 20.57
CA GLU A 523 4.69 -10.34 20.14
C GLU A 523 5.18 -11.52 20.99
N HIS A 524 4.25 -12.36 21.45
CA HIS A 524 4.59 -13.54 22.25
C HIS A 524 3.62 -14.68 21.98
N GLN A 525 4.16 -15.87 21.87
CA GLN A 525 3.39 -17.11 21.87
C GLN A 525 3.28 -17.61 23.32
N PHE A 526 2.09 -17.57 23.93
CA PHE A 526 1.87 -17.96 25.33
C PHE A 526 1.72 -19.48 25.48
N SER A 527 1.26 -20.15 24.45
CA SER A 527 1.12 -21.61 24.40
C SER A 527 1.15 -22.10 22.94
N LYS A 528 1.06 -23.41 22.73
CA LYS A 528 0.91 -23.98 21.37
C LYS A 528 -0.26 -23.38 20.60
N ASN A 529 -1.28 -22.93 21.33
CA ASN A 529 -2.57 -22.52 20.77
C ASN A 529 -2.86 -21.02 20.92
N TRP A 530 -2.09 -20.29 21.71
CA TRP A 530 -2.36 -18.89 22.00
C TRP A 530 -1.17 -17.99 21.67
N LYS A 531 -1.42 -16.99 20.86
CA LYS A 531 -0.47 -15.95 20.45
C LYS A 531 -1.09 -14.57 20.67
N GLY A 532 -0.28 -13.61 21.09
CA GLY A 532 -0.70 -12.22 21.29
C GLY A 532 0.32 -11.24 20.75
N ARG A 533 -0.17 -10.08 20.34
CA ARG A 533 0.62 -8.94 19.88
C ARG A 533 0.08 -7.67 20.52
N ALA A 534 0.97 -6.82 20.98
CA ALA A 534 0.67 -5.46 21.44
C ALA A 534 1.58 -4.48 20.71
N ALA A 535 1.03 -3.36 20.28
CA ALA A 535 1.81 -2.32 19.62
C ALA A 535 1.35 -0.93 20.10
N TYR A 536 2.33 -0.03 20.23
CA TYR A 536 2.13 1.38 20.51
C TYR A 536 2.91 2.21 19.50
N ARG A 537 2.26 3.19 18.90
CA ARG A 537 2.88 4.09 17.94
C ARG A 537 2.63 5.54 18.31
N LEU A 538 3.68 6.34 18.17
CA LEU A 538 3.67 7.79 18.25
C LEU A 538 4.07 8.36 16.90
N GLN A 539 3.43 9.44 16.47
CA GLN A 539 3.81 10.15 15.25
C GLN A 539 3.46 11.64 15.34
N ASP A 540 4.32 12.45 14.75
CA ASP A 540 4.15 13.90 14.61
C ASP A 540 4.46 14.25 13.14
N VAL A 541 3.45 14.73 12.42
CA VAL A 541 3.55 15.09 11.01
C VAL A 541 3.15 16.54 10.86
N ARG A 542 4.05 17.34 10.29
CA ARG A 542 3.87 18.78 10.11
C ARG A 542 4.16 19.21 8.69
N GLY A 543 3.30 20.07 8.16
CA GLY A 543 3.49 20.81 6.93
C GLY A 543 3.85 22.27 7.23
N ARG A 544 4.56 22.92 6.31
CA ARG A 544 4.87 24.34 6.42
C ARG A 544 3.84 25.14 5.61
N TYR A 545 2.71 25.47 6.27
CA TYR A 545 1.60 26.20 5.70
C TYR A 545 1.90 27.71 5.71
N LEU A 546 2.04 28.33 4.54
CA LEU A 546 2.41 29.75 4.36
C LEU A 546 3.58 30.23 5.25
N GLY A 547 4.56 29.35 5.43
CA GLY A 547 5.75 29.65 6.24
C GLY A 547 5.67 29.22 7.72
N VAL A 548 4.50 28.83 8.22
CA VAL A 548 4.26 28.36 9.59
C VAL A 548 4.19 26.83 9.62
N TRP A 549 4.87 26.21 10.59
CA TRP A 549 4.77 24.77 10.80
C TRP A 549 3.52 24.41 11.59
N ASP A 550 2.62 23.63 11.00
CA ASP A 550 1.41 23.13 11.65
C ASP A 550 1.20 21.64 11.35
N HIS A 551 0.31 21.00 12.11
CA HIS A 551 0.01 19.59 11.96
C HIS A 551 -0.68 19.30 10.63
N VAL A 552 -0.31 18.21 9.99
CA VAL A 552 -1.05 17.69 8.83
C VAL A 552 -2.37 17.09 9.34
N PRO A 553 -3.52 17.49 8.77
CA PRO A 553 -4.83 16.98 9.18
C PRO A 553 -4.97 15.46 9.00
N TYR A 554 -5.89 14.86 9.76
CA TYR A 554 -6.28 13.44 9.67
C TYR A 554 -5.16 12.44 10.02
N VAL A 555 -4.12 12.86 10.72
CA VAL A 555 -3.04 11.99 11.21
C VAL A 555 -3.19 11.78 12.70
N ALA A 556 -3.47 10.54 13.11
CA ALA A 556 -3.59 10.20 14.53
C ALA A 556 -2.22 10.24 15.22
N PRO A 557 -2.00 11.13 16.22
CA PRO A 557 -0.69 11.26 16.86
C PRO A 557 -0.28 10.03 17.68
N ARG A 558 -1.25 9.21 18.11
CA ARG A 558 -1.02 7.99 18.90
C ARG A 558 -1.98 6.90 18.48
N ARG A 559 -1.47 5.67 18.35
CA ARG A 559 -2.28 4.48 18.13
C ARG A 559 -1.82 3.35 19.03
N ILE A 560 -2.78 2.63 19.62
CA ILE A 560 -2.56 1.39 20.36
C ILE A 560 -3.24 0.26 19.59
N MET A 561 -2.60 -0.89 19.49
CA MET A 561 -3.18 -2.09 18.92
C MET A 561 -2.91 -3.29 19.83
N LEU A 562 -3.95 -4.07 20.10
CA LEU A 562 -3.87 -5.35 20.78
C LEU A 562 -4.48 -6.41 19.88
N HIS A 563 -3.77 -7.50 19.67
CA HIS A 563 -4.24 -8.62 18.87
C HIS A 563 -4.04 -9.93 19.64
N ALA A 564 -5.05 -10.76 19.63
CA ALA A 564 -5.01 -12.08 20.21
C ALA A 564 -5.53 -13.13 19.22
N GLU A 565 -4.88 -14.27 19.20
CA GLU A 565 -5.22 -15.41 18.34
C GLU A 565 -5.24 -16.68 19.19
N TYR A 566 -6.27 -17.49 19.00
CA TYR A 566 -6.42 -18.76 19.67
C TYR A 566 -6.82 -19.87 18.70
N GLN A 567 -6.07 -20.96 18.73
CA GLN A 567 -6.36 -22.19 17.98
C GLN A 567 -7.05 -23.20 18.91
N PHE A 568 -8.32 -23.47 18.63
CA PHE A 568 -9.07 -24.52 19.33
C PHE A 568 -8.74 -25.90 18.77
N ARG A 569 -9.24 -26.95 19.42
CA ARG A 569 -9.26 -28.30 18.87
C ARG A 569 -10.06 -28.34 17.55
N ASN A 570 -9.81 -29.37 16.72
CA ASN A 570 -10.54 -29.59 15.46
C ASN A 570 -10.41 -28.46 14.41
N LYS A 571 -9.24 -27.85 14.32
CA LYS A 571 -8.91 -26.86 13.27
C LYS A 571 -9.83 -25.61 13.29
N TRP A 572 -10.34 -25.20 14.46
CA TRP A 572 -10.99 -23.91 14.68
C TRP A 572 -9.96 -22.88 15.12
N PHE A 573 -10.09 -21.67 14.60
CA PHE A 573 -9.27 -20.50 14.92
C PHE A 573 -10.18 -19.33 15.27
N ALA A 574 -9.84 -18.59 16.29
CA ALA A 574 -10.45 -17.32 16.61
C ALA A 574 -9.39 -16.25 16.77
N ASN A 575 -9.66 -15.07 16.28
CA ASN A 575 -8.81 -13.90 16.53
C ASN A 575 -9.65 -12.68 16.85
N ALA A 576 -9.03 -11.74 17.55
CA ALA A 576 -9.60 -10.43 17.85
C ALA A 576 -8.51 -9.37 17.79
N THR A 577 -8.84 -8.21 17.23
CA THR A 577 -7.96 -7.05 17.16
C THR A 577 -8.68 -5.84 17.72
N TRP A 578 -8.15 -5.26 18.78
CA TRP A 578 -8.60 -4.00 19.34
C TRP A 578 -7.60 -2.90 18.97
N GLN A 579 -8.12 -1.76 18.56
CA GLN A 579 -7.34 -0.61 18.15
C GLN A 579 -7.90 0.65 18.79
N HIS A 580 -7.01 1.54 19.25
CA HIS A 580 -7.38 2.85 19.76
C HIS A 580 -6.61 3.94 19.01
N TYR A 581 -7.32 4.92 18.53
CA TYR A 581 -6.82 6.10 17.85
C TYR A 581 -7.03 7.33 18.75
N ALA A 582 -5.98 8.08 19.01
CA ALA A 582 -6.10 9.39 19.64
C ALA A 582 -6.77 10.39 18.71
N GLY A 583 -7.31 11.47 19.25
CA GLY A 583 -7.88 12.56 18.46
C GLY A 583 -6.87 13.10 17.43
N MET A 584 -7.34 13.32 16.22
CA MET A 584 -6.56 13.80 15.08
C MET A 584 -6.78 15.29 14.89
N PRO A 585 -5.76 16.07 14.48
CA PRO A 585 -5.97 17.43 14.01
C PRO A 585 -6.93 17.45 12.82
N LEU A 586 -7.87 18.36 12.82
CA LEU A 586 -8.84 18.55 11.74
C LEU A 586 -8.67 19.95 11.15
N PRO A 587 -8.89 20.12 9.84
CA PRO A 587 -8.92 21.45 9.26
C PRO A 587 -10.11 22.24 9.81
N PRO A 588 -10.06 23.58 9.83
CA PRO A 588 -11.22 24.40 10.16
C PRO A 588 -12.37 24.06 9.21
N GLY A 589 -13.56 24.02 9.75
CA GLY A 589 -14.78 23.84 8.94
C GLY A 589 -15.36 25.16 8.50
N PRO A 590 -16.36 25.14 7.60
CA PRO A 590 -17.04 26.35 7.16
C PRO A 590 -17.86 27.07 8.25
N ALA A 591 -18.05 26.44 9.41
CA ALA A 591 -18.71 27.02 10.57
C ALA A 591 -17.77 27.10 11.77
N GLU A 592 -17.78 28.22 12.50
CA GLU A 592 -16.97 28.50 13.70
C GLU A 592 -17.13 27.47 14.83
N VAL A 593 -18.10 26.56 14.76
CA VAL A 593 -18.49 25.61 15.82
C VAL A 593 -17.76 24.25 15.69
N LEU A 594 -16.97 24.03 14.63
CA LEU A 594 -16.35 22.72 14.39
C LEU A 594 -15.05 22.55 15.19
N ARG A 595 -14.91 21.37 15.79
CA ARG A 595 -13.74 21.01 16.61
C ARG A 595 -12.47 21.01 15.77
N GLU A 596 -11.39 21.55 16.30
CA GLU A 596 -10.04 21.49 15.72
C GLU A 596 -9.41 20.08 15.81
N THR A 597 -9.98 19.23 16.66
CA THR A 597 -9.47 17.87 16.89
C THR A 597 -10.64 16.90 16.94
N SER A 598 -10.50 15.76 16.26
CA SER A 598 -11.49 14.69 16.31
C SER A 598 -11.62 14.09 17.73
N PRO A 599 -12.74 13.46 18.07
CA PRO A 599 -12.80 12.55 19.21
C PRO A 599 -11.78 11.41 19.04
N ALA A 600 -11.24 10.91 20.16
CA ALA A 600 -10.56 9.63 20.20
C ALA A 600 -11.58 8.50 20.05
N PHE A 601 -11.22 7.41 19.36
CA PHE A 601 -12.12 6.28 19.17
C PHE A 601 -11.39 4.95 19.23
N ALA A 602 -12.14 3.87 19.43
CA ALA A 602 -11.60 2.52 19.42
C ALA A 602 -12.41 1.61 18.52
N LEU A 603 -11.73 0.69 17.84
CA LEU A 603 -12.32 -0.33 16.99
C LEU A 603 -12.03 -1.71 17.56
N LEU A 604 -12.97 -2.63 17.39
CA LEU A 604 -12.80 -4.04 17.72
C LEU A 604 -13.23 -4.87 16.52
N HIS A 605 -12.32 -5.70 16.02
CA HIS A 605 -12.58 -6.65 14.96
C HIS A 605 -12.41 -8.07 15.49
N GLY A 606 -13.16 -9.02 14.98
CA GLY A 606 -13.04 -10.40 15.38
C GLY A 606 -13.47 -11.35 14.28
N GLN A 607 -12.84 -12.54 14.23
CA GLN A 607 -13.15 -13.58 13.26
C GLN A 607 -13.02 -14.95 13.89
N ILE A 608 -13.92 -15.85 13.51
CA ILE A 608 -13.83 -17.29 13.76
C ILE A 608 -13.72 -17.98 12.40
N ARG A 609 -12.74 -18.90 12.27
CA ARG A 609 -12.47 -19.66 11.06
C ARG A 609 -12.38 -21.14 11.38
N ARG A 610 -12.94 -21.97 10.52
CA ARG A 610 -12.84 -23.43 10.57
C ARG A 610 -12.17 -23.95 9.32
N VAL A 611 -11.09 -24.68 9.47
CA VAL A 611 -10.41 -25.38 8.38
C VAL A 611 -10.95 -26.80 8.28
N THR A 612 -11.29 -27.22 7.06
CA THR A 612 -11.80 -28.55 6.72
C THR A 612 -10.92 -29.17 5.63
N LYS A 613 -11.18 -30.41 5.24
CA LYS A 613 -10.49 -31.05 4.11
C LYS A 613 -10.82 -30.44 2.74
N TRP A 614 -11.82 -29.58 2.64
CA TRP A 614 -12.29 -28.99 1.38
C TRP A 614 -11.95 -27.52 1.26
N GLY A 615 -11.32 -26.97 2.29
CA GLY A 615 -11.00 -25.56 2.41
C GLY A 615 -11.32 -25.00 3.79
N ASP A 616 -11.64 -23.72 3.87
CA ASP A 616 -12.00 -23.08 5.13
C ASP A 616 -13.24 -22.19 4.99
N ALA A 617 -14.01 -22.08 6.08
CA ALA A 617 -15.12 -21.16 6.21
C ALA A 617 -14.86 -20.23 7.39
N TYR A 618 -15.27 -18.97 7.25
CA TYR A 618 -15.06 -17.97 8.28
C TYR A 618 -16.27 -17.05 8.43
N PHE A 619 -16.45 -16.58 9.67
CA PHE A 619 -17.45 -15.57 10.02
C PHE A 619 -16.76 -14.53 10.91
N GLY A 620 -17.04 -13.27 10.67
CA GLY A 620 -16.40 -12.21 11.43
C GLY A 620 -17.26 -10.96 11.58
N VAL A 621 -16.74 -10.06 12.39
CA VAL A 621 -17.29 -8.73 12.64
C VAL A 621 -16.19 -7.70 12.57
N GLU A 622 -16.39 -6.69 11.75
CA GLU A 622 -15.62 -5.46 11.78
C GLU A 622 -16.34 -4.41 12.59
N ASN A 623 -15.55 -3.57 13.28
CA ASN A 623 -16.09 -2.51 14.11
C ASN A 623 -17.22 -3.00 15.06
N ALA A 624 -16.96 -4.07 15.82
CA ALA A 624 -17.94 -4.66 16.73
C ALA A 624 -18.50 -3.67 17.75
N LEU A 625 -17.74 -2.61 18.11
CA LEU A 625 -18.15 -1.53 19.00
C LEU A 625 -19.15 -0.57 18.35
N ASN A 626 -19.41 -0.69 17.04
CA ASN A 626 -20.32 0.15 16.28
C ASN A 626 -19.98 1.64 16.33
N VAL A 627 -18.70 1.96 16.35
CA VAL A 627 -18.21 3.34 16.33
C VAL A 627 -18.38 3.91 14.92
N ARG A 628 -18.91 5.11 14.80
CA ARG A 628 -19.03 5.80 13.52
C ARG A 628 -18.99 7.31 13.70
N GLN A 629 -18.55 7.99 12.68
CA GLN A 629 -18.68 9.42 12.55
C GLN A 629 -20.13 9.73 12.17
N MET A 630 -20.84 10.47 13.01
CA MET A 630 -22.26 10.72 12.79
C MET A 630 -22.53 11.77 11.68
N ILE A 631 -21.59 12.69 11.51
CA ILE A 631 -21.69 13.78 10.50
C ILE A 631 -20.41 13.75 9.66
N PRO A 632 -20.29 12.84 8.68
CA PRO A 632 -19.15 12.78 7.79
C PRO A 632 -19.27 13.80 6.64
N VAL A 633 -20.50 14.20 6.29
CA VAL A 633 -20.82 15.21 5.29
C VAL A 633 -21.33 16.48 5.98
N LEU A 634 -20.70 17.61 5.67
CA LEU A 634 -21.09 18.93 6.19
C LEU A 634 -21.92 19.64 5.14
N GLY A 635 -22.82 20.48 5.60
CA GLY A 635 -23.68 21.36 4.81
C GLY A 635 -24.49 22.23 5.75
N VAL A 636 -25.38 23.06 5.23
CA VAL A 636 -26.35 23.78 6.05
C VAL A 636 -27.40 22.76 6.52
N VAL A 637 -27.13 22.14 7.66
CA VAL A 637 -28.06 21.27 8.37
C VAL A 637 -28.54 22.02 9.57
N ASP A 638 -29.84 22.06 9.81
CA ASP A 638 -30.37 22.53 11.08
C ASP A 638 -29.89 21.57 12.18
N HIS A 639 -28.89 22.00 12.96
CA HIS A 639 -28.29 21.24 14.04
C HIS A 639 -29.25 20.91 15.18
N LEU A 640 -30.46 21.50 15.17
CA LEU A 640 -31.46 21.38 16.22
C LEU A 640 -32.43 20.20 15.99
N ASP A 641 -32.57 19.70 14.78
CA ASP A 641 -33.52 18.64 14.45
C ASP A 641 -32.88 17.40 13.82
N ASN A 642 -32.19 16.61 14.65
CA ASN A 642 -31.79 15.21 14.36
C ASN A 642 -31.36 14.87 12.94
N HIS A 643 -30.57 15.73 12.30
CA HIS A 643 -29.93 15.44 11.00
C HIS A 643 -30.87 15.19 9.81
N ARG A 644 -32.15 15.56 9.92
CA ARG A 644 -33.06 15.57 8.76
C ARG A 644 -32.89 16.86 7.97
N PHE A 645 -32.86 16.72 6.66
CA PHE A 645 -33.08 17.80 5.68
C PHE A 645 -34.51 18.34 5.84
N ILE A 646 -34.79 19.06 6.90
CA ILE A 646 -36.09 19.67 7.11
C ILE A 646 -35.99 21.13 6.69
N GLY A 647 -36.43 21.43 5.45
CA GLY A 647 -36.70 22.77 5.02
C GLY A 647 -35.53 23.72 4.80
N ALA A 648 -34.28 23.22 4.85
CA ALA A 648 -33.16 23.98 4.31
C ALA A 648 -33.39 24.12 2.80
N ASP A 649 -33.27 25.32 2.31
CA ASP A 649 -33.24 25.57 0.88
C ASP A 649 -32.17 24.63 0.27
N GLU A 650 -32.58 23.72 -0.62
CA GLU A 650 -31.71 22.77 -1.30
C GLU A 650 -30.49 23.46 -1.92
N TYR A 651 -30.66 24.69 -2.36
CA TYR A 651 -29.61 25.56 -2.87
C TYR A 651 -28.59 25.93 -1.77
N ALA A 652 -29.02 26.23 -0.56
CA ALA A 652 -28.14 26.59 0.55
C ALA A 652 -27.29 25.40 1.01
N PHE A 653 -27.85 24.18 1.01
CA PHE A 653 -27.07 22.95 1.28
C PHE A 653 -26.00 22.71 0.20
N GLN A 654 -26.36 22.81 -1.06
CA GLN A 654 -25.43 22.65 -2.17
C GLN A 654 -24.33 23.69 -2.17
N ALA A 655 -24.60 24.91 -1.70
CA ALA A 655 -23.61 25.97 -1.57
C ALA A 655 -22.62 25.81 -0.43
N SER A 656 -22.85 24.87 0.49
CA SER A 656 -22.01 24.64 1.69
C SER A 656 -21.54 23.18 1.85
N PHE A 657 -21.78 22.32 0.86
CA PHE A 657 -21.44 20.90 0.90
C PHE A 657 -19.95 20.66 1.07
N ASP A 658 -19.58 19.78 2.02
CA ASP A 658 -18.22 19.31 2.23
C ASP A 658 -18.20 17.87 2.79
N ALA A 659 -17.76 16.90 1.98
CA ALA A 659 -17.61 15.50 2.35
C ALA A 659 -16.15 15.11 2.67
N THR A 660 -15.23 16.09 2.80
CA THR A 660 -13.80 15.82 2.97
C THR A 660 -13.37 15.65 4.42
N ARG A 661 -14.26 15.96 5.37
CA ARG A 661 -13.93 15.98 6.81
C ARG A 661 -14.13 14.61 7.48
N VAL A 662 -13.51 13.58 6.93
CA VAL A 662 -13.60 12.21 7.44
C VAL A 662 -12.40 11.89 8.34
N TRP A 663 -12.68 11.59 9.62
CA TRP A 663 -11.69 11.25 10.64
C TRP A 663 -11.90 9.88 11.28
N GLY A 664 -13.04 9.24 11.06
CA GLY A 664 -13.41 7.97 11.68
C GLY A 664 -14.22 7.07 10.73
N PRO A 665 -14.66 5.90 11.19
CA PRO A 665 -15.48 5.02 10.37
C PRO A 665 -16.81 5.69 10.00
N ILE A 666 -17.18 5.61 8.73
CA ILE A 666 -18.48 6.05 8.22
C ILE A 666 -19.47 4.91 8.44
N PHE A 667 -19.11 3.70 8.01
CA PHE A 667 -19.91 2.50 8.22
C PHE A 667 -19.76 1.97 9.64
N GLY A 668 -20.85 1.61 10.30
CA GLY A 668 -20.85 1.07 11.65
C GLY A 668 -20.38 -0.37 11.70
N ARG A 669 -21.04 -1.19 12.52
CA ARG A 669 -20.73 -2.63 12.66
C ARG A 669 -21.04 -3.39 11.38
N MET A 670 -20.04 -4.11 10.86
CA MET A 670 -20.17 -4.95 9.67
C MET A 670 -19.96 -6.43 10.02
N PHE A 671 -20.95 -7.26 9.72
CA PHE A 671 -20.83 -8.71 9.78
C PHE A 671 -20.52 -9.26 8.41
N TYR A 672 -19.65 -10.26 8.36
CA TYR A 672 -19.30 -10.93 7.12
C TYR A 672 -19.14 -12.42 7.29
N LEU A 673 -19.31 -13.13 6.20
CA LEU A 673 -19.02 -14.56 6.10
C LEU A 673 -18.32 -14.83 4.76
N GLY A 674 -17.50 -15.88 4.75
CA GLY A 674 -16.86 -16.32 3.54
C GLY A 674 -16.44 -17.77 3.59
N ILE A 675 -16.18 -18.31 2.41
CA ILE A 675 -15.75 -19.69 2.21
C ILE A 675 -14.64 -19.73 1.16
N ASN A 676 -13.61 -20.49 1.46
CA ASN A 676 -12.55 -20.87 0.52
C ASN A 676 -12.68 -22.35 0.22
N LEU A 677 -12.79 -22.72 -1.04
CA LEU A 677 -12.96 -24.10 -1.49
C LEU A 677 -11.78 -24.53 -2.35
N ALA A 678 -11.22 -25.68 -2.07
CA ALA A 678 -10.32 -26.39 -2.95
C ALA A 678 -11.17 -27.37 -3.79
N LEU A 679 -11.35 -27.09 -5.08
CA LEU A 679 -12.21 -27.86 -5.98
C LEU A 679 -11.42 -29.01 -6.63
N ILE A 680 -10.16 -28.77 -6.99
CA ILE A 680 -9.25 -29.75 -7.56
C ILE A 680 -7.88 -29.50 -6.91
N GLY A 681 -7.22 -30.57 -6.44
CA GLY A 681 -5.90 -30.50 -5.89
C GLY A 681 -5.86 -29.78 -4.53
N SER A 682 -6.29 -30.45 -3.49
CA SER A 682 -6.12 -29.95 -2.12
C SER A 682 -4.76 -30.41 -1.59
N ASP A 683 -3.80 -29.50 -1.49
CA ASP A 683 -2.70 -29.68 -0.56
C ASP A 683 -3.13 -29.22 0.82
N GLU A 684 -3.03 -30.11 1.79
CA GLU A 684 -3.22 -29.85 3.23
C GLU A 684 -2.13 -28.95 3.81
#